data_ab790b16277531a436846daf1c75ed63
#
_entry.id   ab790b16277531a436846daf1c75ed63
#
_cell.length_a   1.000
_cell.length_b   1.000
_cell.length_c   1.000
_cell.angle_alpha   90.00
_cell.angle_beta   90.00
_cell.angle_gamma   90.00
#
_symmetry.space_group_name_H-M   'P 1'
#
loop_
_entity.id
_entity.type
_entity.pdbx_description
1 polymer ?
#
loop_
_entity_poly.entity_id
_entity_poly.type
_entity_poly.pdbx_seq_one_letter_code
_entity_poly.pdbx_strand_id
1 'polypeptide(L)'
;MSQNRSDEPTVPAGTQQESLQQLDLLQGFPALRDALIPATAEPVSVAAELQASGVVNPVARVRVDSTLPQVDRTFDYRVPAEMSEDAVPGARVRVMFNGHEMSGYIEERAATTDWTRSSLAPLKGVLSRVPVVAPEIFSVAEALADRYASTVANVLRLAVPPRVAALDKKYAPFLPGYEPAGMGPQASGEGESAGNSPIEGESGESQVQAEGESVKNSLTSGNGAEVDPYVWLATPGAPAPFTLEPPAPLEGAPEAAAVFSDYENGPEFIEDVAAGVASRAVMTMLPGHLEHTWADVLAAALATAATSGRGAIAVVPTAKSLDLLESALARVLPADSYTRLSADSGPHARYHGFLKARLGRVPVVIGTRAAAYAPVANLGLVVCWDDGDSSLLEQRAPYCHARDVLLLRASAENAAALFAGFSMSSEAARLVRTRWATYLRAPRALVREYSPRIFSTGSEYELARDPLAAVARIPHLAFEHARRALSRGPVLVQVARSGYVPSFSCARCRMPARCTVCSGPLSLASGSSVPSCAWCGHLAQQWRCPECGFNRWRSSTVGAMRTAEELGRAFPNVPVISSSGDHVRATVGPEPALVVATPGAEPVAFGGYAAALLLDADKMLYFDSLRAPEAALRRWLNAAALVRPAALEGTVVTTASPSPVEQALIRWDPAWFAREELEERSQTGLPPAVRTAAVTGAEADVRSFMEIFLGSSALPESVREQLRVVGPVPLDHGYLAWSETLENDPEESPVRGDWRALLFFSYGIAQQVTHELRATRATMAALKKTVGERPVQVRCDGLDVL
;
A
#
# COMPACT_ATOMS: atom_id res chain seq x y z
N MET A 1 -74.28 -24.21 20.80
CA MET A 1 -74.31 -22.98 20.01
C MET A 1 -73.20 -22.07 20.53
N SER A 2 -72.12 -21.99 19.87
CA SER A 2 -71.20 -20.87 19.75
C SER A 2 -70.02 -21.29 18.86
N GLN A 3 -69.92 -20.60 17.73
CA GLN A 3 -68.89 -20.78 16.70
C GLN A 3 -67.59 -20.22 17.16
N ASN A 4 -66.52 -21.02 17.15
CA ASN A 4 -65.13 -20.55 17.22
C ASN A 4 -64.68 -20.29 15.78
N ARG A 5 -64.52 -19.03 15.42
CA ARG A 5 -63.72 -18.61 14.25
C ARG A 5 -62.25 -18.58 14.65
N SER A 6 -61.43 -19.36 14.01
CA SER A 6 -59.99 -19.28 14.05
C SER A 6 -59.54 -18.08 13.17
N ASP A 7 -59.07 -17.01 13.82
CA ASP A 7 -58.36 -15.92 13.18
C ASP A 7 -56.92 -16.40 12.87
N GLU A 8 -56.59 -16.67 11.64
CA GLU A 8 -55.22 -16.73 11.14
C GLU A 8 -54.69 -15.29 11.05
N PRO A 9 -53.49 -15.00 11.58
CA PRO A 9 -52.89 -13.70 11.45
C PRO A 9 -52.35 -13.53 10.04
N THR A 10 -52.90 -12.62 9.27
CA THR A 10 -52.35 -12.13 7.99
C THR A 10 -51.02 -11.41 8.28
N VAL A 11 -49.94 -11.99 7.84
CA VAL A 11 -48.59 -11.39 7.87
C VAL A 11 -48.57 -10.21 6.89
N PRO A 12 -48.11 -9.00 7.28
CA PRO A 12 -48.05 -7.85 6.37
C PRO A 12 -47.04 -8.10 5.24
N ALA A 13 -47.36 -7.62 4.03
CA ALA A 13 -46.55 -7.82 2.82
C ALA A 13 -45.06 -7.41 2.91
N GLY A 14 -44.72 -6.52 3.86
CA GLY A 14 -43.33 -6.14 4.15
C GLY A 14 -42.47 -7.25 4.72
N THR A 15 -43.03 -8.14 5.54
CA THR A 15 -42.30 -9.25 6.20
C THR A 15 -41.95 -10.37 5.22
N GLN A 16 -42.66 -10.54 4.13
CA GLN A 16 -42.32 -11.53 3.10
C GLN A 16 -41.13 -11.07 2.23
N GLN A 17 -41.02 -9.77 1.99
CA GLN A 17 -39.90 -9.21 1.22
C GLN A 17 -38.60 -9.21 2.01
N GLU A 18 -38.64 -8.94 3.31
CA GLU A 18 -37.48 -9.07 4.21
C GLU A 18 -36.98 -10.52 4.33
N SER A 19 -37.87 -11.50 4.43
CA SER A 19 -37.51 -12.92 4.48
C SER A 19 -36.89 -13.43 3.18
N LEU A 20 -37.34 -12.95 2.02
CA LEU A 20 -36.80 -13.31 0.71
C LEU A 20 -35.38 -12.73 0.50
N GLN A 21 -35.13 -11.50 0.98
CA GLN A 21 -33.80 -10.88 0.94
C GLN A 21 -32.80 -11.56 1.89
N GLN A 22 -33.24 -12.01 3.07
CA GLN A 22 -32.41 -12.82 3.98
C GLN A 22 -32.03 -14.17 3.36
N LEU A 23 -32.93 -14.76 2.56
CA LEU A 23 -32.66 -16.04 1.85
C LEU A 23 -31.63 -15.87 0.74
N ASP A 24 -31.61 -14.69 0.09
CA ASP A 24 -30.59 -14.39 -0.94
C ASP A 24 -29.17 -14.26 -0.32
N LEU A 25 -29.07 -13.73 0.90
CA LEU A 25 -27.81 -13.69 1.66
C LEU A 25 -27.24 -15.09 1.96
N LEU A 26 -28.07 -16.13 1.91
CA LEU A 26 -27.70 -17.52 2.25
C LEU A 26 -27.38 -18.39 1.02
N GLN A 27 -27.33 -17.83 -0.20
CA GLN A 27 -27.02 -18.62 -1.42
C GLN A 27 -25.64 -19.33 -1.36
N GLY A 28 -24.68 -18.78 -0.61
CA GLY A 28 -23.39 -19.43 -0.33
C GLY A 28 -23.44 -20.55 0.74
N PHE A 29 -24.59 -20.79 1.36
CA PHE A 29 -24.78 -21.75 2.43
C PHE A 29 -26.00 -22.66 2.18
N PRO A 30 -25.90 -23.67 1.29
CA PRO A 30 -27.04 -24.49 0.84
C PRO A 30 -27.83 -25.13 1.99
N ALA A 31 -27.17 -25.63 3.01
CA ALA A 31 -27.81 -26.30 4.14
C ALA A 31 -28.68 -25.37 5.03
N LEU A 32 -28.29 -24.10 5.14
CA LEU A 32 -29.08 -23.08 5.86
C LEU A 32 -30.24 -22.56 5.02
N ARG A 33 -30.02 -22.45 3.70
CA ARG A 33 -31.00 -22.02 2.73
C ARG A 33 -32.23 -22.96 2.70
N ASP A 34 -31.97 -24.28 2.65
CA ASP A 34 -33.04 -25.30 2.50
C ASP A 34 -33.89 -25.44 3.77
N ALA A 35 -33.35 -25.06 4.94
CA ALA A 35 -34.06 -25.08 6.23
C ALA A 35 -35.05 -23.91 6.41
N LEU A 36 -34.94 -22.81 5.63
CA LEU A 36 -35.70 -21.57 5.80
C LEU A 36 -36.76 -21.32 4.71
N ILE A 37 -36.91 -22.22 3.71
CA ILE A 37 -37.80 -21.99 2.56
C ILE A 37 -39.08 -22.79 2.68
N PRO A 38 -40.27 -22.15 2.74
CA PRO A 38 -41.53 -22.85 2.57
C PRO A 38 -41.71 -23.32 1.11
N ALA A 39 -42.17 -24.55 0.91
CA ALA A 39 -42.23 -25.27 -0.36
C ALA A 39 -43.32 -24.79 -1.39
N THR A 40 -43.84 -23.56 -1.30
CA THR A 40 -45.00 -23.16 -2.09
C THR A 40 -44.87 -21.76 -2.72
N ALA A 41 -44.10 -21.64 -3.80
CA ALA A 41 -44.25 -20.54 -4.76
C ALA A 41 -44.01 -21.07 -6.19
N GLU A 42 -44.97 -20.90 -7.07
CA GLU A 42 -44.84 -21.22 -8.51
C GLU A 42 -43.72 -20.36 -9.12
N PRO A 43 -42.83 -20.94 -9.95
CA PRO A 43 -41.73 -20.19 -10.55
C PRO A 43 -42.25 -19.22 -11.60
N VAL A 44 -42.23 -17.93 -11.31
CA VAL A 44 -42.35 -16.89 -12.33
C VAL A 44 -41.13 -17.00 -13.22
N SER A 45 -41.32 -17.16 -14.54
CA SER A 45 -40.24 -17.28 -15.50
C SER A 45 -39.52 -15.93 -15.69
N VAL A 46 -38.54 -15.64 -14.88
CA VAL A 46 -37.62 -14.47 -15.01
C VAL A 46 -37.07 -14.40 -16.44
N ALA A 47 -36.79 -15.55 -17.07
CA ALA A 47 -36.28 -15.62 -18.44
C ALA A 47 -37.20 -14.95 -19.46
N ALA A 48 -38.53 -15.10 -19.32
CA ALA A 48 -39.49 -14.45 -20.23
C ALA A 48 -39.51 -12.91 -20.04
N GLU A 49 -39.41 -12.43 -18.81
CA GLU A 49 -39.36 -10.99 -18.52
C GLU A 49 -38.08 -10.36 -19.10
N LEU A 50 -36.93 -11.02 -18.97
CA LEU A 50 -35.66 -10.57 -19.50
C LEU A 50 -35.64 -10.54 -21.04
N GLN A 51 -36.19 -11.55 -21.69
CA GLN A 51 -36.33 -11.59 -23.16
C GLN A 51 -37.26 -10.49 -23.69
N ALA A 52 -38.36 -10.22 -22.99
CA ALA A 52 -39.32 -9.18 -23.36
C ALA A 52 -38.75 -7.75 -23.23
N SER A 53 -37.68 -7.55 -22.48
CA SER A 53 -37.05 -6.24 -22.27
C SER A 53 -36.36 -5.68 -23.52
N GLY A 54 -35.99 -6.51 -24.50
CA GLY A 54 -35.22 -6.10 -25.69
C GLY A 54 -33.81 -5.62 -25.43
N VAL A 55 -33.32 -5.73 -24.19
CA VAL A 55 -31.98 -5.29 -23.76
C VAL A 55 -30.97 -6.42 -23.99
N VAL A 56 -29.86 -6.11 -24.64
CA VAL A 56 -28.75 -7.06 -24.79
C VAL A 56 -28.07 -7.26 -23.43
N ASN A 57 -27.91 -8.52 -22.99
CA ASN A 57 -27.40 -8.86 -21.69
C ASN A 57 -28.13 -8.11 -20.55
N PRO A 58 -29.40 -8.40 -20.31
CA PRO A 58 -30.29 -7.60 -19.46
C PRO A 58 -30.00 -7.76 -17.96
N VAL A 59 -29.07 -8.63 -17.55
CA VAL A 59 -28.66 -8.87 -16.16
C VAL A 59 -27.36 -8.15 -15.89
N ALA A 60 -27.33 -7.31 -14.85
CA ALA A 60 -26.12 -6.74 -14.29
C ALA A 60 -25.73 -7.50 -13.03
N ARG A 61 -24.56 -8.14 -13.01
CA ARG A 61 -23.95 -8.70 -11.81
C ARG A 61 -23.25 -7.60 -11.06
N VAL A 62 -23.81 -7.19 -9.94
CA VAL A 62 -23.34 -6.03 -9.17
C VAL A 62 -22.67 -6.48 -7.90
N ARG A 63 -21.45 -6.02 -7.69
CA ARG A 63 -20.74 -6.08 -6.41
C ARG A 63 -21.18 -4.89 -5.57
N VAL A 64 -21.96 -5.14 -4.53
CA VAL A 64 -22.48 -4.10 -3.64
C VAL A 64 -21.35 -3.58 -2.76
N ASP A 65 -21.27 -2.26 -2.56
CA ASP A 65 -20.26 -1.62 -1.71
C ASP A 65 -20.57 -1.84 -0.23
N SER A 66 -20.34 -3.06 0.25
CA SER A 66 -20.55 -3.49 1.62
C SER A 66 -19.30 -4.16 2.18
N THR A 67 -18.91 -3.79 3.40
CA THR A 67 -17.79 -4.42 4.13
C THR A 67 -18.18 -5.71 4.85
N LEU A 68 -19.47 -6.07 4.84
CA LEU A 68 -19.97 -7.26 5.51
C LEU A 68 -19.50 -8.52 4.79
N PRO A 69 -18.74 -9.43 5.47
CA PRO A 69 -18.16 -10.60 4.82
C PRO A 69 -19.20 -11.55 4.18
N GLN A 70 -20.38 -11.68 4.76
CA GLN A 70 -21.45 -12.58 4.24
C GLN A 70 -22.10 -12.08 2.95
N VAL A 71 -21.89 -10.82 2.55
CA VAL A 71 -22.41 -10.24 1.30
C VAL A 71 -21.33 -9.99 0.24
N ASP A 72 -20.12 -10.52 0.47
CA ASP A 72 -18.98 -10.34 -0.45
C ASP A 72 -19.08 -11.26 -1.67
N ARG A 73 -20.11 -11.01 -2.50
CA ARG A 73 -20.40 -11.68 -3.77
C ARG A 73 -21.15 -10.74 -4.69
N THR A 74 -21.34 -11.13 -5.94
CA THR A 74 -22.21 -10.41 -6.89
C THR A 74 -23.68 -10.73 -6.65
N PHE A 75 -24.54 -9.77 -6.97
CA PHE A 75 -25.99 -9.89 -6.96
C PHE A 75 -26.53 -9.47 -8.31
N ASP A 76 -27.51 -10.22 -8.80
CA ASP A 76 -28.11 -9.99 -10.10
C ASP A 76 -29.21 -8.93 -10.03
N TYR A 77 -29.14 -7.95 -10.93
CA TYR A 77 -30.14 -6.89 -11.10
C TYR A 77 -30.55 -6.79 -12.57
N ARG A 78 -31.82 -6.48 -12.81
CA ARG A 78 -32.30 -6.19 -14.15
C ARG A 78 -31.83 -4.81 -14.60
N VAL A 79 -31.37 -4.71 -15.85
CA VAL A 79 -30.97 -3.44 -16.45
C VAL A 79 -32.18 -2.86 -17.19
N PRO A 80 -32.70 -1.68 -16.78
CA PRO A 80 -33.73 -0.95 -17.53
C PRO A 80 -33.24 -0.54 -18.93
N ALA A 81 -34.12 -0.52 -19.92
CA ALA A 81 -33.74 -0.20 -21.31
C ALA A 81 -33.07 1.18 -21.42
N GLU A 82 -33.57 2.17 -20.66
CA GLU A 82 -33.06 3.54 -20.62
C GLU A 82 -31.65 3.66 -20.02
N MET A 83 -31.17 2.63 -19.31
CA MET A 83 -29.83 2.59 -18.70
C MET A 83 -28.89 1.65 -19.44
N SER A 84 -29.36 0.97 -20.50
CA SER A 84 -28.58 -0.13 -21.10
C SER A 84 -27.25 0.29 -21.66
N GLU A 85 -27.13 1.49 -22.21
CA GLU A 85 -25.90 2.04 -22.79
C GLU A 85 -24.89 2.46 -21.70
N ASP A 86 -25.38 2.95 -20.55
CA ASP A 86 -24.57 3.47 -19.45
C ASP A 86 -24.18 2.39 -18.42
N ALA A 87 -24.96 1.32 -18.34
CA ALA A 87 -24.77 0.23 -17.38
C ALA A 87 -23.72 -0.78 -17.89
N VAL A 88 -22.49 -0.32 -18.11
CA VAL A 88 -21.39 -1.15 -18.62
C VAL A 88 -20.56 -1.76 -17.46
N PRO A 89 -19.83 -2.88 -17.68
CA PRO A 89 -18.88 -3.39 -16.69
C PRO A 89 -17.92 -2.31 -16.18
N GLY A 90 -17.67 -2.27 -14.89
CA GLY A 90 -16.88 -1.23 -14.23
C GLY A 90 -17.65 0.04 -13.85
N ALA A 91 -18.90 0.21 -14.33
CA ALA A 91 -19.70 1.38 -13.98
C ALA A 91 -20.16 1.34 -12.52
N ARG A 92 -20.17 2.52 -11.88
CA ARG A 92 -20.73 2.68 -10.53
C ARG A 92 -22.23 2.86 -10.63
N VAL A 93 -22.97 2.01 -9.92
CA VAL A 93 -24.45 1.98 -9.94
C VAL A 93 -25.03 2.16 -8.56
N ARG A 94 -26.35 2.42 -8.56
CA ARG A 94 -27.20 2.48 -7.38
C ARG A 94 -28.21 1.35 -7.43
N VAL A 95 -28.32 0.59 -6.36
CA VAL A 95 -29.19 -0.58 -6.25
C VAL A 95 -29.98 -0.55 -4.95
N MET A 96 -31.11 -1.25 -4.92
CA MET A 96 -31.80 -1.56 -3.67
C MET A 96 -31.24 -2.88 -3.12
N PHE A 97 -30.70 -2.85 -1.94
CA PHE A 97 -30.17 -4.03 -1.25
C PHE A 97 -30.69 -4.06 0.19
N ASN A 98 -31.37 -5.13 0.56
CA ASN A 98 -31.96 -5.31 1.88
C ASN A 98 -32.81 -4.11 2.36
N GLY A 99 -33.68 -3.56 1.47
CA GLY A 99 -34.52 -2.42 1.77
C GLY A 99 -33.83 -1.06 1.77
N HIS A 100 -32.51 -1.01 1.60
CA HIS A 100 -31.71 0.22 1.61
C HIS A 100 -31.13 0.49 0.21
N GLU A 101 -30.99 1.77 -0.13
CA GLU A 101 -30.29 2.19 -1.34
C GLU A 101 -28.77 2.18 -1.10
N MET A 102 -28.05 1.39 -1.90
CA MET A 102 -26.61 1.23 -1.80
C MET A 102 -25.92 1.48 -3.15
N SER A 103 -24.67 1.89 -3.11
CA SER A 103 -23.82 1.91 -4.30
C SER A 103 -23.19 0.53 -4.53
N GLY A 104 -22.80 0.29 -5.77
CA GLY A 104 -22.05 -0.91 -6.16
C GLY A 104 -21.38 -0.69 -7.51
N TYR A 105 -20.70 -1.72 -7.98
CA TYR A 105 -20.04 -1.72 -9.29
C TYR A 105 -20.56 -2.89 -10.11
N ILE A 106 -20.85 -2.66 -11.38
CA ILE A 106 -21.15 -3.74 -12.32
C ILE A 106 -19.85 -4.48 -12.59
N GLU A 107 -19.81 -5.75 -12.26
CA GLU A 107 -18.67 -6.61 -12.57
C GLU A 107 -18.82 -7.21 -13.96
N GLU A 108 -20.05 -7.66 -14.31
CA GLU A 108 -20.37 -8.31 -15.57
C GLU A 108 -21.79 -7.99 -16.04
N ARG A 109 -22.02 -8.04 -17.34
CA ARG A 109 -23.35 -8.07 -17.97
C ARG A 109 -23.61 -9.48 -18.51
N ALA A 110 -24.73 -10.09 -18.13
CA ALA A 110 -25.09 -11.45 -18.52
C ALA A 110 -26.45 -11.50 -19.25
N ALA A 111 -26.59 -12.49 -20.12
CA ALA A 111 -27.86 -12.73 -20.84
C ALA A 111 -28.89 -13.44 -19.95
N THR A 112 -28.42 -14.22 -18.96
CA THR A 112 -29.24 -15.08 -18.10
C THR A 112 -28.84 -14.92 -16.64
N THR A 113 -29.71 -15.38 -15.74
CA THR A 113 -29.50 -15.43 -14.31
C THR A 113 -29.88 -16.80 -13.78
N ASP A 114 -29.20 -17.23 -12.72
CA ASP A 114 -29.53 -18.43 -11.95
C ASP A 114 -30.69 -18.19 -10.95
N TRP A 115 -31.14 -16.94 -10.86
CA TRP A 115 -32.26 -16.55 -10.01
C TRP A 115 -33.60 -17.00 -10.59
N THR A 116 -34.31 -17.86 -9.87
CA THR A 116 -35.53 -18.51 -10.37
C THR A 116 -36.82 -18.17 -9.63
N ARG A 117 -36.76 -17.35 -8.57
CA ARG A 117 -37.83 -17.26 -7.57
C ARG A 117 -38.76 -16.04 -7.71
N SER A 118 -38.27 -14.93 -8.26
CA SER A 118 -39.04 -13.70 -8.42
C SER A 118 -38.41 -12.84 -9.52
N SER A 119 -39.11 -11.79 -9.98
CA SER A 119 -38.50 -10.83 -10.89
C SER A 119 -37.27 -10.21 -10.30
N LEU A 120 -36.26 -9.95 -11.13
CA LEU A 120 -35.04 -9.26 -10.69
C LEU A 120 -35.35 -7.80 -10.34
N ALA A 121 -34.84 -7.33 -9.22
CA ALA A 121 -34.87 -5.91 -8.86
C ALA A 121 -34.16 -5.08 -9.96
N PRO A 122 -34.72 -3.96 -10.42
CA PRO A 122 -34.06 -3.11 -11.39
C PRO A 122 -32.92 -2.32 -10.78
N LEU A 123 -31.92 -1.98 -11.59
CA LEU A 123 -30.97 -0.92 -11.23
C LEU A 123 -31.75 0.37 -10.94
N LYS A 124 -31.35 1.11 -9.91
CA LYS A 124 -31.95 2.41 -9.56
C LYS A 124 -31.34 3.56 -10.33
N GLY A 125 -30.10 3.42 -10.76
CA GLY A 125 -29.42 4.43 -11.58
C GLY A 125 -27.96 4.10 -11.81
N VAL A 126 -27.40 4.65 -12.88
CA VAL A 126 -25.96 4.68 -13.15
C VAL A 126 -25.39 5.98 -12.59
N LEU A 127 -24.49 5.88 -11.62
CA LEU A 127 -23.91 7.04 -10.96
C LEU A 127 -22.81 7.71 -11.78
N SER A 128 -22.06 6.92 -12.55
CA SER A 128 -21.02 7.39 -13.45
C SER A 128 -21.07 6.59 -14.74
N ARG A 129 -21.06 7.27 -15.87
CA ARG A 129 -20.93 6.65 -17.20
C ARG A 129 -19.49 6.17 -17.44
N VAL A 130 -18.52 6.72 -16.72
CA VAL A 130 -17.13 6.24 -16.78
C VAL A 130 -17.06 4.91 -16.05
N PRO A 131 -16.60 3.82 -16.71
CA PRO A 131 -16.37 2.53 -16.07
C PRO A 131 -15.12 2.64 -15.20
N VAL A 132 -15.31 3.06 -13.94
CA VAL A 132 -14.22 3.42 -13.02
C VAL A 132 -13.40 2.22 -12.52
N VAL A 133 -13.99 1.02 -12.52
CA VAL A 133 -13.25 -0.21 -12.18
C VAL A 133 -12.89 -0.94 -13.46
N ALA A 134 -11.62 -1.07 -13.72
CA ALA A 134 -11.11 -1.87 -14.83
C ALA A 134 -11.17 -3.37 -14.50
N PRO A 135 -11.36 -4.28 -15.48
CA PRO A 135 -11.44 -5.72 -15.24
C PRO A 135 -10.24 -6.29 -14.50
N GLU A 136 -9.04 -5.84 -14.83
CA GLU A 136 -7.80 -6.22 -14.13
C GLU A 136 -7.82 -5.81 -12.66
N ILE A 137 -8.47 -4.69 -12.32
CA ILE A 137 -8.61 -4.24 -10.93
C ILE A 137 -9.61 -5.11 -10.16
N PHE A 138 -10.68 -5.62 -10.80
CA PHE A 138 -11.55 -6.62 -10.19
C PHE A 138 -10.78 -7.90 -9.86
N SER A 139 -10.01 -8.43 -10.83
CA SER A 139 -9.19 -9.64 -10.63
C SER A 139 -8.17 -9.48 -9.51
N VAL A 140 -7.50 -8.32 -9.47
CA VAL A 140 -6.55 -7.99 -8.39
C VAL A 140 -7.28 -7.86 -7.05
N ALA A 141 -8.50 -7.27 -7.03
CA ALA A 141 -9.28 -7.12 -5.81
C ALA A 141 -9.72 -8.48 -5.24
N GLU A 142 -10.10 -9.43 -6.09
CA GLU A 142 -10.42 -10.79 -5.67
C GLU A 142 -9.19 -11.54 -5.13
N ALA A 143 -8.07 -11.47 -5.85
CA ALA A 143 -6.82 -12.09 -5.41
C ALA A 143 -6.32 -11.53 -4.07
N LEU A 144 -6.45 -10.20 -3.85
CA LEU A 144 -6.12 -9.57 -2.58
C LEU A 144 -7.11 -9.94 -1.47
N ALA A 145 -8.40 -9.98 -1.77
CA ALA A 145 -9.42 -10.39 -0.79
C ALA A 145 -9.18 -11.83 -0.31
N ASP A 146 -8.82 -12.74 -1.20
CA ASP A 146 -8.44 -14.10 -0.84
C ASP A 146 -7.11 -14.13 -0.06
N ARG A 147 -6.08 -13.43 -0.55
CA ARG A 147 -4.76 -13.41 0.09
C ARG A 147 -4.79 -12.87 1.53
N TYR A 148 -5.64 -11.89 1.79
CA TYR A 148 -5.72 -11.18 3.07
C TYR A 148 -6.97 -11.55 3.90
N ALA A 149 -7.70 -12.59 3.50
CA ALA A 149 -8.95 -13.03 4.13
C ALA A 149 -9.93 -11.86 4.36
N SER A 150 -10.03 -10.96 3.38
CA SER A 150 -10.84 -9.74 3.43
C SER A 150 -12.01 -9.80 2.43
N THR A 151 -12.65 -8.66 2.15
CA THR A 151 -13.72 -8.53 1.16
C THR A 151 -13.23 -7.77 -0.06
N VAL A 152 -13.79 -8.09 -1.23
CA VAL A 152 -13.50 -7.36 -2.48
C VAL A 152 -13.90 -5.89 -2.35
N ALA A 153 -15.02 -5.61 -1.67
CA ALA A 153 -15.46 -4.24 -1.41
C ALA A 153 -14.42 -3.40 -0.64
N ASN A 154 -13.72 -4.00 0.35
CA ASN A 154 -12.63 -3.30 1.06
C ASN A 154 -11.49 -2.92 0.11
N VAL A 155 -11.13 -3.80 -0.82
CA VAL A 155 -10.07 -3.51 -1.81
C VAL A 155 -10.55 -2.43 -2.81
N LEU A 156 -11.78 -2.53 -3.33
CA LEU A 156 -12.31 -1.55 -4.28
C LEU A 156 -12.42 -0.14 -3.68
N ARG A 157 -12.67 -0.02 -2.37
CA ARG A 157 -12.64 1.29 -1.66
C ARG A 157 -11.26 1.93 -1.64
N LEU A 158 -10.18 1.14 -1.68
CA LEU A 158 -8.81 1.65 -1.81
C LEU A 158 -8.48 1.99 -3.26
N ALA A 159 -8.95 1.15 -4.19
CA ALA A 159 -8.65 1.26 -5.61
C ALA A 159 -9.37 2.45 -6.29
N VAL A 160 -10.62 2.73 -5.90
CA VAL A 160 -11.43 3.78 -6.55
C VAL A 160 -11.60 4.99 -5.64
N PRO A 161 -11.02 6.14 -5.99
CA PRO A 161 -11.17 7.35 -5.19
C PRO A 161 -12.63 7.81 -5.07
N PRO A 162 -12.95 8.64 -4.04
CA PRO A 162 -14.26 9.27 -3.92
C PRO A 162 -14.64 10.02 -5.19
N ARG A 163 -15.88 9.81 -5.64
CA ARG A 163 -16.41 10.40 -6.89
C ARG A 163 -16.51 11.91 -6.82
N VAL A 164 -16.12 12.59 -7.90
CA VAL A 164 -16.36 14.02 -8.13
C VAL A 164 -17.21 14.20 -9.38
N ALA A 165 -18.52 14.44 -9.19
CA ALA A 165 -19.51 14.44 -10.26
C ALA A 165 -19.23 15.44 -11.40
N ALA A 166 -18.58 16.56 -11.10
CA ALA A 166 -18.19 17.55 -12.12
C ALA A 166 -17.14 16.98 -13.09
N LEU A 167 -16.23 16.13 -12.59
CA LEU A 167 -15.21 15.47 -13.40
C LEU A 167 -15.82 14.37 -14.27
N ASP A 168 -16.80 13.62 -13.77
CA ASP A 168 -17.52 12.64 -14.60
C ASP A 168 -18.16 13.30 -15.83
N LYS A 169 -18.83 14.46 -15.62
CA LYS A 169 -19.41 15.23 -16.71
C LYS A 169 -18.35 15.75 -17.69
N LYS A 170 -17.17 16.16 -17.20
CA LYS A 170 -16.07 16.62 -18.03
C LYS A 170 -15.52 15.52 -18.93
N TYR A 171 -15.45 14.28 -18.41
CA TYR A 171 -14.87 13.15 -19.12
C TYR A 171 -15.89 12.31 -19.90
N ALA A 172 -17.19 12.45 -19.66
CA ALA A 172 -18.24 11.74 -20.38
C ALA A 172 -18.15 11.88 -21.92
N PRO A 173 -17.83 13.06 -22.51
CA PRO A 173 -17.71 13.21 -23.96
C PRO A 173 -16.60 12.37 -24.61
N PHE A 174 -15.66 11.84 -23.81
CA PHE A 174 -14.57 11.01 -24.33
C PHE A 174 -14.88 9.51 -24.30
N LEU A 175 -16.10 9.14 -23.90
CA LEU A 175 -16.54 7.77 -23.91
C LEU A 175 -17.19 7.42 -25.27
N PRO A 176 -17.03 6.19 -25.78
CA PRO A 176 -17.70 5.73 -26.99
C PRO A 176 -19.24 5.86 -26.87
N GLY A 177 -19.90 6.27 -27.92
CA GLY A 177 -21.36 6.37 -27.94
C GLY A 177 -21.95 7.50 -27.11
N TYR A 178 -21.15 8.48 -26.66
CA TYR A 178 -21.68 9.63 -25.93
C TYR A 178 -22.47 10.55 -26.86
N GLU A 179 -23.78 10.56 -26.72
CA GLU A 179 -24.66 11.61 -27.24
C GLU A 179 -25.01 12.57 -26.10
N PRO A 180 -24.74 13.90 -26.20
CA PRO A 180 -25.11 14.87 -25.16
C PRO A 180 -26.66 14.90 -25.06
N ALA A 181 -27.17 14.44 -23.91
CA ALA A 181 -28.59 14.54 -23.63
C ALA A 181 -29.03 16.00 -23.68
N GLY A 182 -29.79 16.38 -24.74
CA GLY A 182 -30.49 17.64 -24.79
C GLY A 182 -30.05 18.68 -25.82
N MET A 183 -29.46 18.28 -26.94
CA MET A 183 -29.49 19.13 -28.14
C MET A 183 -30.56 18.60 -29.12
N GLY A 184 -31.83 18.90 -28.85
CA GLY A 184 -32.83 18.93 -29.90
C GLY A 184 -32.41 19.98 -30.95
N PRO A 185 -32.83 19.87 -32.25
CA PRO A 185 -32.36 20.74 -33.29
C PRO A 185 -32.70 22.20 -32.95
N GLN A 186 -31.70 23.00 -32.63
CA GLN A 186 -31.88 24.46 -32.53
C GLN A 186 -32.09 24.99 -33.91
N ALA A 187 -33.33 25.53 -34.12
CA ALA A 187 -33.68 26.31 -35.26
C ALA A 187 -32.71 27.47 -35.42
N SER A 188 -32.27 27.65 -36.64
CA SER A 188 -31.52 28.83 -37.09
C SER A 188 -32.25 30.13 -36.75
N GLY A 189 -31.69 30.89 -35.85
CA GLY A 189 -32.14 32.25 -35.55
C GLY A 189 -30.92 33.19 -35.63
N GLU A 190 -30.98 34.04 -36.61
CA GLU A 190 -30.06 35.14 -36.88
C GLU A 190 -30.06 36.18 -35.76
N GLY A 191 -28.91 36.79 -35.49
CA GLY A 191 -28.93 38.13 -34.87
C GLY A 191 -27.74 38.48 -33.99
N GLU A 192 -26.86 39.29 -34.56
CA GLU A 192 -26.13 40.44 -34.01
C GLU A 192 -24.82 40.26 -33.23
N SER A 193 -23.89 40.76 -33.89
CA SER A 193 -22.56 41.38 -33.75
C SER A 193 -22.19 42.06 -32.45
N ALA A 194 -20.96 41.82 -32.00
CA ALA A 194 -19.93 42.76 -31.56
C ALA A 194 -18.63 41.95 -31.33
N GLY A 195 -17.65 41.97 -32.12
CA GLY A 195 -16.71 43.05 -32.43
C GLY A 195 -15.46 42.89 -31.59
N ASN A 196 -14.43 42.13 -32.08
CA ASN A 196 -13.05 42.58 -32.12
C ASN A 196 -12.18 41.65 -33.00
N SER A 197 -11.46 42.25 -33.89
CA SER A 197 -10.70 41.74 -35.00
C SER A 197 -9.22 41.55 -34.64
N PRO A 198 -8.32 41.23 -35.57
CA PRO A 198 -7.70 39.92 -35.75
C PRO A 198 -6.17 40.01 -35.66
N ILE A 199 -5.51 38.86 -35.63
CA ILE A 199 -4.10 38.80 -36.11
C ILE A 199 -4.02 37.66 -37.11
N GLU A 200 -3.61 38.04 -38.32
CA GLU A 200 -3.38 37.21 -39.52
C GLU A 200 -2.12 36.33 -39.37
N GLY A 201 -2.14 35.23 -40.10
CA GLY A 201 -0.96 34.38 -40.30
C GLY A 201 -1.25 33.16 -41.16
N GLU A 202 -1.31 33.43 -42.46
CA GLU A 202 -0.99 32.58 -43.65
C GLU A 202 -1.18 31.06 -43.68
N SER A 203 -1.95 30.73 -44.66
CA SER A 203 -2.30 29.56 -45.41
C SER A 203 -1.16 28.69 -45.92
N GLY A 204 -1.40 27.39 -45.92
CA GLY A 204 -0.66 26.38 -46.70
C GLY A 204 -1.50 25.14 -46.93
N GLU A 205 -2.30 25.15 -47.99
CA GLU A 205 -3.03 23.97 -48.49
C GLU A 205 -2.08 22.93 -49.08
N SER A 206 -2.23 21.67 -48.67
CA SER A 206 -1.79 20.53 -49.49
C SER A 206 -2.89 19.44 -49.41
N GLN A 207 -3.61 19.32 -50.51
CA GLN A 207 -4.51 18.20 -50.81
C GLN A 207 -3.72 16.93 -51.01
N VAL A 208 -4.02 15.88 -50.27
CA VAL A 208 -3.73 14.49 -50.67
C VAL A 208 -5.03 13.71 -50.66
N GLN A 209 -5.42 13.28 -51.83
CA GLN A 209 -6.53 12.34 -52.06
C GLN A 209 -6.19 11.00 -51.42
N ALA A 210 -7.09 10.45 -50.64
CA ALA A 210 -7.06 9.06 -50.21
C ALA A 210 -8.31 8.37 -50.83
N GLU A 211 -8.06 7.42 -51.68
CA GLU A 211 -9.06 6.53 -52.26
C GLU A 211 -9.60 5.60 -51.15
N GLY A 212 -10.91 5.50 -51.13
CA GLY A 212 -11.62 4.66 -50.17
C GLY A 212 -11.69 3.22 -50.64
N GLU A 213 -11.29 2.29 -49.83
CA GLU A 213 -11.77 0.92 -49.87
C GLU A 213 -12.67 0.64 -48.66
N SER A 214 -13.94 0.43 -49.02
CA SER A 214 -15.02 0.04 -48.15
C SER A 214 -14.86 -1.43 -47.72
N VAL A 215 -14.41 -1.69 -46.51
CA VAL A 215 -14.51 -3.02 -45.91
C VAL A 215 -15.85 -3.11 -45.14
N LYS A 216 -16.79 -3.81 -45.72
CA LYS A 216 -18.03 -4.25 -45.06
C LYS A 216 -17.66 -5.30 -44.00
N ASN A 217 -17.66 -4.95 -42.72
CA ASN A 217 -17.66 -5.93 -41.63
C ASN A 217 -19.11 -6.35 -41.35
N SER A 218 -19.45 -7.57 -41.77
CA SER A 218 -20.64 -8.27 -41.32
C SER A 218 -20.40 -8.79 -39.88
N LEU A 219 -21.11 -8.23 -38.91
CA LEU A 219 -21.25 -8.79 -37.58
C LEU A 219 -22.07 -10.07 -37.63
N THR A 220 -21.44 -11.22 -37.66
CA THR A 220 -22.08 -12.51 -37.37
C THR A 220 -21.95 -12.82 -35.91
N SER A 221 -23.08 -12.96 -35.24
CA SER A 221 -23.26 -13.47 -33.90
C SER A 221 -22.62 -14.85 -33.74
N GLY A 222 -21.72 -15.01 -32.77
CA GLY A 222 -21.20 -16.32 -32.39
C GLY A 222 -20.30 -16.25 -31.15
N ASN A 223 -20.80 -16.81 -30.06
CA ASN A 223 -20.10 -17.36 -28.90
C ASN A 223 -19.01 -16.52 -28.22
N GLY A 224 -19.29 -16.06 -26.99
CA GLY A 224 -18.34 -16.01 -25.91
C GLY A 224 -16.98 -15.34 -26.18
N ALA A 225 -16.97 -14.23 -26.95
CA ALA A 225 -15.76 -13.46 -27.09
C ALA A 225 -15.52 -12.68 -25.78
N GLU A 226 -14.40 -12.95 -25.12
CA GLU A 226 -13.84 -12.03 -24.14
C GLU A 226 -13.90 -10.63 -24.74
N VAL A 227 -14.71 -9.75 -24.12
CA VAL A 227 -14.73 -8.34 -24.51
C VAL A 227 -13.39 -7.77 -24.08
N ASP A 228 -12.52 -7.45 -25.04
CA ASP A 228 -11.28 -6.74 -24.78
C ASP A 228 -11.60 -5.52 -23.89
N PRO A 229 -11.07 -5.45 -22.65
CA PRO A 229 -11.35 -4.37 -21.71
C PRO A 229 -10.98 -2.99 -22.25
N TYR A 230 -10.27 -2.92 -23.37
CA TYR A 230 -9.84 -1.70 -24.05
C TYR A 230 -10.51 -1.47 -25.40
N VAL A 231 -11.56 -2.22 -25.75
CA VAL A 231 -12.33 -2.03 -27.02
C VAL A 231 -12.74 -0.57 -27.21
N TRP A 232 -13.05 0.13 -26.11
CA TRP A 232 -13.37 1.56 -26.14
C TRP A 232 -12.17 2.48 -26.51
N LEU A 233 -10.90 2.02 -26.33
CA LEU A 233 -9.71 2.73 -26.82
C LEU A 233 -9.48 2.57 -28.32
N ALA A 234 -10.01 1.47 -28.91
CA ALA A 234 -9.88 1.17 -30.32
C ALA A 234 -11.06 1.65 -31.19
N THR A 235 -12.09 2.28 -30.59
CA THR A 235 -13.27 2.77 -31.31
C THR A 235 -12.91 4.02 -32.13
N PRO A 236 -13.39 4.14 -33.39
CA PRO A 236 -13.20 5.35 -34.20
C PRO A 236 -13.73 6.59 -33.47
N GLY A 237 -12.85 7.57 -33.19
CA GLY A 237 -13.18 8.76 -32.39
C GLY A 237 -12.77 8.66 -30.90
N ALA A 238 -12.39 7.47 -30.41
CA ALA A 238 -11.66 7.38 -29.16
C ALA A 238 -10.29 8.09 -29.32
N PRO A 239 -9.80 8.80 -28.28
CA PRO A 239 -8.44 9.33 -28.35
C PRO A 239 -7.50 8.14 -28.61
N ALA A 240 -6.62 8.27 -29.61
CA ALA A 240 -5.62 7.28 -29.94
C ALA A 240 -4.88 6.86 -28.66
N PRO A 241 -4.48 5.58 -28.50
CA PRO A 241 -3.58 5.20 -27.42
C PRO A 241 -2.42 6.18 -27.41
N PHE A 242 -2.11 6.70 -26.22
CA PHE A 242 -1.13 7.77 -26.05
C PHE A 242 0.22 7.30 -26.61
N THR A 243 0.64 7.85 -27.75
CA THR A 243 1.98 7.67 -28.30
C THR A 243 2.82 8.84 -27.80
N LEU A 244 3.72 8.57 -26.85
CA LEU A 244 4.76 9.51 -26.50
C LEU A 244 5.78 9.56 -27.63
N GLU A 245 5.86 10.70 -28.34
CA GLU A 245 7.13 11.04 -28.97
C GLU A 245 8.14 11.28 -27.84
N PRO A 246 9.29 10.57 -27.83
CA PRO A 246 10.30 10.82 -26.82
C PRO A 246 10.65 12.32 -26.85
N PRO A 247 10.52 13.05 -25.73
CA PRO A 247 10.95 14.44 -25.69
C PRO A 247 12.43 14.50 -26.04
N ALA A 248 12.86 15.54 -26.71
CA ALA A 248 14.29 15.82 -26.82
C ALA A 248 14.87 15.79 -25.38
N PRO A 249 15.92 14.99 -25.12
CA PRO A 249 16.49 14.87 -23.78
C PRO A 249 16.77 16.27 -23.24
N LEU A 250 16.22 16.60 -22.06
CA LEU A 250 16.57 17.84 -21.38
C LEU A 250 18.06 17.77 -21.02
N GLU A 251 18.81 18.86 -21.22
CA GLU A 251 20.22 18.90 -20.81
C GLU A 251 20.36 18.40 -19.36
N GLY A 252 21.18 17.37 -19.15
CA GLY A 252 21.43 16.75 -17.87
C GLY A 252 20.46 15.63 -17.46
N ALA A 253 19.50 15.23 -18.30
CA ALA A 253 18.69 14.04 -18.06
C ALA A 253 19.54 12.78 -18.32
N PRO A 254 19.65 11.84 -17.35
CA PRO A 254 20.44 10.64 -17.57
C PRO A 254 19.77 9.71 -18.59
N GLU A 255 20.57 9.17 -19.52
CA GLU A 255 20.09 8.06 -20.34
C GLU A 255 19.86 6.82 -19.45
N ALA A 256 18.75 6.13 -19.62
CA ALA A 256 18.42 4.96 -18.85
C ALA A 256 19.50 3.87 -18.89
N ALA A 257 20.08 3.63 -20.08
CA ALA A 257 21.18 2.68 -20.24
C ALA A 257 22.42 3.07 -19.42
N ALA A 258 22.76 4.37 -19.36
CA ALA A 258 23.91 4.84 -18.59
C ALA A 258 23.71 4.63 -17.07
N VAL A 259 22.53 4.96 -16.56
CA VAL A 259 22.23 4.85 -15.11
C VAL A 259 22.19 3.40 -14.64
N PHE A 260 21.66 2.50 -15.47
CA PHE A 260 21.57 1.08 -15.13
C PHE A 260 22.89 0.32 -15.35
N SER A 261 23.86 0.89 -16.11
CA SER A 261 25.19 0.29 -16.34
C SER A 261 26.02 0.15 -15.07
N ASP A 262 25.74 0.93 -14.03
CA ASP A 262 26.41 0.84 -12.73
C ASP A 262 26.01 -0.40 -11.91
N TYR A 263 25.04 -1.17 -12.38
CA TYR A 263 24.50 -2.33 -11.68
C TYR A 263 24.63 -3.60 -12.49
N GLU A 264 25.12 -4.66 -11.86
CA GLU A 264 25.12 -6.01 -12.44
C GLU A 264 23.68 -6.40 -12.81
N ASN A 265 23.46 -6.91 -14.01
CA ASN A 265 22.16 -7.21 -14.66
C ASN A 265 21.28 -5.96 -14.91
N GLY A 266 21.79 -4.76 -14.68
CA GLY A 266 21.04 -3.51 -14.88
C GLY A 266 20.76 -3.22 -16.37
N PRO A 267 21.75 -3.29 -17.27
CA PRO A 267 21.54 -3.11 -18.70
C PRO A 267 20.50 -4.08 -19.27
N GLU A 268 20.58 -5.37 -18.94
CA GLU A 268 19.64 -6.38 -19.39
C GLU A 268 18.21 -6.06 -18.91
N PHE A 269 18.07 -5.68 -17.65
CA PHE A 269 16.76 -5.30 -17.08
C PHE A 269 16.12 -4.12 -17.84
N ILE A 270 16.86 -3.06 -18.11
CA ILE A 270 16.29 -1.87 -18.77
C ILE A 270 16.02 -2.12 -20.27
N GLU A 271 16.81 -2.95 -20.93
CA GLU A 271 16.58 -3.43 -22.30
C GLU A 271 15.28 -4.27 -22.34
N ASP A 272 15.07 -5.16 -21.37
CA ASP A 272 13.83 -5.94 -21.21
C ASP A 272 12.62 -5.04 -21.03
N VAL A 273 12.71 -4.00 -20.18
CA VAL A 273 11.63 -3.01 -20.01
C VAL A 273 11.33 -2.30 -21.31
N ALA A 274 12.35 -1.88 -22.08
CA ALA A 274 12.19 -1.25 -23.38
C ALA A 274 11.54 -2.19 -24.41
N ALA A 275 11.89 -3.47 -24.37
CA ALA A 275 11.32 -4.51 -25.23
C ALA A 275 9.93 -4.99 -24.79
N GLY A 276 9.43 -4.54 -23.63
CA GLY A 276 8.15 -4.98 -23.06
C GLY A 276 8.17 -6.39 -22.46
N VAL A 277 9.35 -6.89 -22.12
CA VAL A 277 9.53 -8.17 -21.42
C VAL A 277 9.24 -7.99 -19.94
N ALA A 278 8.50 -8.93 -19.33
CA ALA A 278 8.13 -8.92 -17.92
C ALA A 278 9.31 -9.32 -17.00
N SER A 279 10.40 -8.57 -17.08
CA SER A 279 11.59 -8.76 -16.25
C SER A 279 11.34 -8.24 -14.83
N ARG A 280 11.90 -8.92 -13.82
CA ARG A 280 11.61 -8.65 -12.41
C ARG A 280 12.89 -8.46 -11.64
N ALA A 281 13.02 -7.35 -10.94
CA ALA A 281 14.26 -6.97 -10.27
C ALA A 281 14.04 -6.47 -8.84
N VAL A 282 15.02 -6.77 -7.98
CA VAL A 282 15.25 -6.12 -6.69
C VAL A 282 16.58 -5.38 -6.77
N MET A 283 16.63 -4.13 -6.35
CA MET A 283 17.78 -3.26 -6.53
C MET A 283 18.18 -2.58 -5.23
N THR A 284 19.45 -2.70 -4.83
CA THR A 284 20.02 -1.85 -3.77
C THR A 284 20.73 -0.67 -4.42
N MET A 285 20.23 0.54 -4.12
CA MET A 285 20.68 1.77 -4.75
C MET A 285 21.98 2.29 -4.19
N LEU A 286 22.83 2.82 -5.07
CA LEU A 286 23.95 3.66 -4.68
C LEU A 286 23.47 5.01 -4.16
N PRO A 287 24.11 5.60 -3.12
CA PRO A 287 23.85 7.00 -2.77
C PRO A 287 24.39 7.90 -3.89
N GLY A 288 23.52 8.64 -4.56
CA GLY A 288 23.85 9.35 -5.78
C GLY A 288 23.81 10.88 -5.63
N HIS A 289 24.64 11.47 -4.77
CA HIS A 289 24.57 12.92 -4.54
C HIS A 289 25.15 13.77 -5.66
N LEU A 290 26.00 13.22 -6.49
CA LEU A 290 26.80 13.98 -7.43
C LEU A 290 26.32 13.86 -8.88
N GLU A 291 25.88 12.68 -9.30
CA GLU A 291 25.53 12.42 -10.70
C GLU A 291 24.06 12.03 -10.84
N HIS A 292 23.62 10.96 -10.17
CA HIS A 292 22.27 10.45 -10.28
C HIS A 292 21.69 10.14 -8.91
N THR A 293 20.53 10.70 -8.61
CA THR A 293 19.76 10.33 -7.42
C THR A 293 18.93 9.06 -7.67
N TRP A 294 18.46 8.43 -6.62
CA TRP A 294 17.52 7.30 -6.75
C TRP A 294 16.28 7.68 -7.58
N ALA A 295 15.82 8.94 -7.49
CA ALA A 295 14.67 9.43 -8.23
C ALA A 295 14.96 9.51 -9.74
N ASP A 296 16.19 9.83 -10.13
CA ASP A 296 16.61 9.85 -11.55
C ASP A 296 16.62 8.44 -12.14
N VAL A 297 17.10 7.46 -11.38
CA VAL A 297 17.11 6.05 -11.80
C VAL A 297 15.70 5.54 -12.03
N LEU A 298 14.78 5.82 -11.08
CA LEU A 298 13.38 5.42 -11.23
C LEU A 298 12.67 6.18 -12.35
N ALA A 299 12.93 7.48 -12.50
CA ALA A 299 12.37 8.28 -13.58
C ALA A 299 12.82 7.76 -14.96
N ALA A 300 14.09 7.36 -15.10
CA ALA A 300 14.60 6.76 -16.32
C ALA A 300 13.89 5.44 -16.67
N ALA A 301 13.66 4.55 -15.68
CA ALA A 301 12.93 3.31 -15.90
C ALA A 301 11.46 3.55 -16.32
N LEU A 302 10.78 4.49 -15.65
CA LEU A 302 9.40 4.88 -15.97
C LEU A 302 9.28 5.49 -17.37
N ALA A 303 10.24 6.35 -17.73
CA ALA A 303 10.31 6.94 -19.06
C ALA A 303 10.55 5.87 -20.14
N THR A 304 11.44 4.90 -19.89
CA THR A 304 11.68 3.78 -20.80
C THR A 304 10.41 2.98 -21.06
N ALA A 305 9.65 2.63 -20.05
CA ALA A 305 8.38 1.93 -20.22
C ALA A 305 7.37 2.79 -21.01
N ALA A 306 7.25 4.08 -20.68
CA ALA A 306 6.32 4.98 -21.36
C ALA A 306 6.65 5.19 -22.83
N THR A 307 7.93 5.38 -23.17
CA THR A 307 8.40 5.57 -24.56
C THR A 307 8.30 4.30 -25.40
N SER A 308 8.27 3.11 -24.75
CA SER A 308 7.98 1.85 -25.44
C SER A 308 6.47 1.62 -25.69
N GLY A 309 5.61 2.61 -25.39
CA GLY A 309 4.16 2.52 -25.56
C GLY A 309 3.45 1.71 -24.47
N ARG A 310 4.09 1.49 -23.32
CA ARG A 310 3.52 0.76 -22.18
C ARG A 310 3.33 1.67 -20.97
N GLY A 311 2.32 1.36 -20.18
CA GLY A 311 2.04 2.11 -18.97
C GLY A 311 2.98 1.75 -17.82
N ALA A 312 3.16 2.68 -16.87
CA ALA A 312 4.00 2.44 -15.72
C ALA A 312 3.40 3.02 -14.42
N ILE A 313 3.67 2.35 -13.31
CA ILE A 313 3.25 2.78 -11.97
C ILE A 313 4.47 2.83 -11.06
N ALA A 314 4.64 3.94 -10.33
CA ALA A 314 5.60 4.00 -9.24
C ALA A 314 4.93 4.36 -7.91
N VAL A 315 5.25 3.57 -6.89
CA VAL A 315 4.78 3.76 -5.52
C VAL A 315 5.94 4.12 -4.63
N VAL A 316 5.79 5.22 -3.90
CA VAL A 316 6.77 5.72 -2.93
C VAL A 316 6.12 5.90 -1.55
N PRO A 317 6.87 5.82 -0.43
CA PRO A 317 6.27 5.81 0.90
C PRO A 317 5.71 7.16 1.36
N THR A 318 6.31 8.29 0.93
CA THR A 318 5.98 9.62 1.47
C THR A 318 5.75 10.66 0.39
N ALA A 319 5.02 11.74 0.74
CA ALA A 319 4.83 12.89 -0.14
C ALA A 319 6.18 13.53 -0.55
N LYS A 320 7.15 13.59 0.38
CA LYS A 320 8.49 14.10 0.11
C LYS A 320 9.23 13.26 -0.95
N SER A 321 9.17 11.94 -0.85
CA SER A 321 9.75 11.04 -1.86
C SER A 321 9.03 11.21 -3.20
N LEU A 322 7.70 11.46 -3.16
CA LEU A 322 6.91 11.69 -4.35
C LEU A 322 7.30 13.01 -5.06
N ASP A 323 7.55 14.08 -4.31
CA ASP A 323 8.00 15.37 -4.86
C ASP A 323 9.38 15.24 -5.52
N LEU A 324 10.29 14.44 -4.95
CA LEU A 324 11.61 14.16 -5.54
C LEU A 324 11.47 13.37 -6.84
N LEU A 325 10.63 12.33 -6.86
CA LEU A 325 10.39 11.54 -8.06
C LEU A 325 9.70 12.36 -9.16
N GLU A 326 8.71 13.17 -8.81
CA GLU A 326 8.04 14.07 -9.75
C GLU A 326 9.01 15.08 -10.37
N SER A 327 9.90 15.65 -9.56
CA SER A 327 10.94 16.55 -10.04
C SER A 327 11.94 15.87 -10.99
N ALA A 328 12.24 14.59 -10.76
CA ALA A 328 13.08 13.80 -11.66
C ALA A 328 12.34 13.47 -12.97
N LEU A 329 11.08 13.07 -12.89
CA LEU A 329 10.24 12.78 -14.07
C LEU A 329 10.08 14.00 -14.98
N ALA A 330 9.91 15.20 -14.41
CA ALA A 330 9.80 16.43 -15.19
C ALA A 330 11.02 16.73 -16.06
N ARG A 331 12.17 16.09 -15.81
CA ARG A 331 13.37 16.21 -16.66
C ARG A 331 13.41 15.24 -17.84
N VAL A 332 12.64 14.15 -17.76
CA VAL A 332 12.69 13.05 -18.75
C VAL A 332 11.36 12.82 -19.47
N LEU A 333 10.26 13.36 -18.97
CA LEU A 333 8.93 13.21 -19.55
C LEU A 333 8.17 14.53 -19.61
N PRO A 334 7.32 14.75 -20.66
CA PRO A 334 6.40 15.89 -20.70
C PRO A 334 5.44 15.90 -19.50
N ALA A 335 5.08 17.08 -19.01
CA ALA A 335 4.24 17.27 -17.82
C ALA A 335 2.83 16.67 -17.93
N ASP A 336 2.31 16.46 -19.13
CA ASP A 336 1.00 15.88 -19.40
C ASP A 336 1.02 14.37 -19.62
N SER A 337 2.20 13.74 -19.60
CA SER A 337 2.39 12.29 -19.76
C SER A 337 2.34 11.50 -18.47
N TYR A 338 2.28 12.14 -17.33
CA TYR A 338 2.17 11.48 -16.03
C TYR A 338 1.11 12.14 -15.13
N THR A 339 0.72 11.42 -14.09
CA THR A 339 -0.19 11.95 -13.06
C THR A 339 0.19 11.48 -11.67
N ARG A 340 -0.10 12.34 -10.67
CA ARG A 340 0.14 12.08 -9.26
C ARG A 340 -1.13 11.59 -8.57
N LEU A 341 -1.04 10.47 -7.84
CA LEU A 341 -2.10 9.94 -6.99
C LEU A 341 -1.63 9.91 -5.53
N SER A 342 -1.98 10.93 -4.77
CA SER A 342 -1.68 11.06 -3.34
C SER A 342 -2.89 11.60 -2.59
N ALA A 343 -3.02 11.22 -1.31
CA ALA A 343 -4.06 11.75 -0.42
C ALA A 343 -3.91 13.27 -0.23
N ASP A 344 -2.66 13.77 -0.21
CA ASP A 344 -2.33 15.19 0.00
C ASP A 344 -2.80 16.09 -1.16
N SER A 345 -3.01 15.50 -2.34
CA SER A 345 -3.50 16.23 -3.52
C SER A 345 -4.96 16.68 -3.41
N GLY A 346 -5.68 16.22 -2.40
CA GLY A 346 -7.11 16.46 -2.22
C GLY A 346 -8.01 15.64 -3.16
N PRO A 347 -9.31 15.52 -2.85
CA PRO A 347 -10.22 14.60 -3.55
C PRO A 347 -10.38 14.91 -5.04
N HIS A 348 -10.44 16.21 -5.41
CA HIS A 348 -10.64 16.64 -6.80
C HIS A 348 -9.44 16.25 -7.68
N ALA A 349 -8.21 16.64 -7.27
CA ALA A 349 -7.01 16.33 -8.05
C ALA A 349 -6.75 14.83 -8.13
N ARG A 350 -6.97 14.09 -7.02
CA ARG A 350 -6.85 12.64 -6.98
C ARG A 350 -7.81 11.94 -7.94
N TYR A 351 -9.10 12.32 -7.95
CA TYR A 351 -10.09 11.72 -8.86
C TYR A 351 -9.82 12.13 -10.31
N HIS A 352 -9.34 13.36 -10.56
CA HIS A 352 -8.93 13.82 -11.89
C HIS A 352 -7.76 13.00 -12.45
N GLY A 353 -6.69 12.81 -11.66
CA GLY A 353 -5.55 11.98 -12.04
C GLY A 353 -5.95 10.52 -12.28
N PHE A 354 -6.80 9.97 -11.42
CA PHE A 354 -7.36 8.63 -11.59
C PHE A 354 -8.11 8.46 -12.92
N LEU A 355 -8.99 9.42 -13.27
CA LEU A 355 -9.71 9.40 -14.54
C LEU A 355 -8.78 9.54 -15.75
N LYS A 356 -7.72 10.35 -15.67
CA LYS A 356 -6.70 10.44 -16.72
C LYS A 356 -6.04 9.07 -16.98
N ALA A 357 -5.63 8.38 -15.91
CA ALA A 357 -5.04 7.05 -16.01
C ALA A 357 -6.06 6.04 -16.58
N ARG A 358 -7.29 6.03 -16.03
CA ARG A 358 -8.35 5.10 -16.45
C ARG A 358 -8.73 5.27 -17.93
N LEU A 359 -8.69 6.47 -18.45
CA LEU A 359 -9.01 6.80 -19.83
C LEU A 359 -7.78 6.74 -20.76
N GLY A 360 -6.65 6.16 -20.32
CA GLY A 360 -5.46 6.01 -21.14
C GLY A 360 -4.83 7.33 -21.58
N ARG A 361 -5.10 8.44 -20.88
CA ARG A 361 -4.60 9.77 -21.25
C ARG A 361 -3.20 10.06 -20.73
N VAL A 362 -2.74 9.28 -19.79
CA VAL A 362 -1.39 9.34 -19.23
C VAL A 362 -0.85 7.93 -19.07
N PRO A 363 0.34 7.63 -19.59
CA PRO A 363 0.96 6.32 -19.45
C PRO A 363 1.59 6.11 -18.07
N VAL A 364 1.96 7.17 -17.33
CA VAL A 364 2.68 7.03 -16.06
C VAL A 364 1.86 7.55 -14.89
N VAL A 365 1.78 6.72 -13.85
CA VAL A 365 1.18 7.10 -12.56
C VAL A 365 2.23 7.00 -11.47
N ILE A 366 2.44 8.09 -10.74
CA ILE A 366 3.27 8.11 -9.54
C ILE A 366 2.40 8.41 -8.32
N GLY A 367 2.74 7.85 -7.17
CA GLY A 367 1.96 8.17 -5.98
C GLY A 367 2.40 7.42 -4.73
N THR A 368 1.63 7.58 -3.67
CA THR A 368 1.78 6.81 -2.44
C THR A 368 1.04 5.48 -2.55
N ARG A 369 0.94 4.68 -1.48
CA ARG A 369 0.41 3.30 -1.51
C ARG A 369 -0.87 3.11 -2.35
N ALA A 370 -1.78 4.08 -2.37
CA ALA A 370 -3.01 3.98 -3.16
C ALA A 370 -2.78 3.96 -4.69
N ALA A 371 -1.64 4.47 -5.16
CA ALA A 371 -1.30 4.43 -6.57
C ALA A 371 -1.04 3.00 -7.10
N ALA A 372 -0.77 2.04 -6.22
CA ALA A 372 -0.63 0.63 -6.61
C ALA A 372 -1.88 0.08 -7.32
N TYR A 373 -3.05 0.66 -7.07
CA TYR A 373 -4.32 0.29 -7.70
C TYR A 373 -4.67 1.12 -8.95
N ALA A 374 -3.80 2.01 -9.41
CA ALA A 374 -4.11 2.89 -10.54
C ALA A 374 -4.46 2.07 -11.80
N PRO A 375 -5.57 2.36 -12.49
CA PRO A 375 -6.00 1.64 -13.68
C PRO A 375 -5.24 2.14 -14.92
N VAL A 376 -3.95 1.82 -15.00
CA VAL A 376 -3.06 2.22 -16.10
C VAL A 376 -3.22 1.25 -17.25
N ALA A 377 -3.53 1.76 -18.44
CA ALA A 377 -3.68 0.96 -19.65
C ALA A 377 -2.34 0.33 -20.08
N ASN A 378 -2.39 -0.91 -20.57
CA ASN A 378 -1.23 -1.64 -21.09
C ASN A 378 -0.03 -1.59 -20.13
N LEU A 379 -0.23 -1.96 -18.87
CA LEU A 379 0.78 -1.89 -17.82
C LEU A 379 2.04 -2.69 -18.21
N GLY A 380 3.18 -2.00 -18.27
CA GLY A 380 4.48 -2.58 -18.64
C GLY A 380 5.50 -2.60 -17.52
N LEU A 381 5.36 -1.69 -16.53
CA LEU A 381 6.30 -1.60 -15.41
C LEU A 381 5.60 -1.20 -14.12
N VAL A 382 5.91 -1.90 -13.03
CA VAL A 382 5.59 -1.48 -11.67
C VAL A 382 6.86 -1.23 -10.87
N VAL A 383 6.89 -0.12 -10.13
CA VAL A 383 8.04 0.28 -9.31
C VAL A 383 7.60 0.50 -7.87
N CYS A 384 8.36 -0.05 -6.92
CA CYS A 384 8.20 0.21 -5.49
C CYS A 384 9.51 0.74 -4.92
N TRP A 385 9.49 1.97 -4.42
CA TRP A 385 10.62 2.56 -3.71
C TRP A 385 10.53 2.30 -2.22
N ASP A 386 11.64 1.84 -1.62
CA ASP A 386 11.82 1.64 -0.18
C ASP A 386 10.71 0.76 0.42
N ASP A 387 10.53 -0.43 -0.16
CA ASP A 387 9.45 -1.38 0.14
C ASP A 387 9.37 -1.84 1.60
N GLY A 388 10.44 -1.63 2.38
CA GLY A 388 10.48 -1.86 3.82
C GLY A 388 9.83 -0.74 4.67
N ASP A 389 9.31 0.33 4.06
CA ASP A 389 8.65 1.40 4.81
C ASP A 389 7.24 1.00 5.25
N SER A 390 6.96 1.16 6.55
CA SER A 390 5.65 0.81 7.13
C SER A 390 4.48 1.67 6.62
N SER A 391 4.74 2.86 6.05
CA SER A 391 3.70 3.69 5.44
C SER A 391 3.09 3.07 4.17
N LEU A 392 3.75 2.08 3.57
CA LEU A 392 3.23 1.30 2.45
C LEU A 392 2.24 0.21 2.87
N LEU A 393 2.10 -0.07 4.16
CA LEU A 393 1.06 -0.94 4.71
C LEU A 393 -0.26 -0.18 4.84
N GLU A 394 -1.36 -0.77 4.37
CA GLU A 394 -2.69 -0.21 4.59
C GLU A 394 -3.13 -0.43 6.04
N GLN A 395 -3.59 0.64 6.68
CA GLN A 395 -3.98 0.63 8.09
C GLN A 395 -5.39 0.11 8.33
N ARG A 396 -6.22 0.09 7.29
CA ARG A 396 -7.60 -0.41 7.30
C ARG A 396 -7.70 -1.72 6.54
N ALA A 397 -8.76 -2.49 6.80
CA ALA A 397 -9.02 -3.69 6.02
C ALA A 397 -9.00 -3.38 4.51
N PRO A 398 -8.26 -4.15 3.70
CA PRO A 398 -7.71 -5.49 3.90
C PRO A 398 -6.33 -5.57 4.58
N TYR A 399 -5.72 -4.47 5.05
CA TYR A 399 -4.39 -4.40 5.66
C TYR A 399 -3.25 -4.85 4.74
N CYS A 400 -3.43 -4.72 3.44
CA CYS A 400 -2.46 -5.17 2.46
C CYS A 400 -1.29 -4.19 2.32
N HIS A 401 -0.13 -4.72 1.98
CA HIS A 401 1.05 -3.93 1.66
C HIS A 401 1.06 -3.56 0.17
N ALA A 402 1.43 -2.32 -0.19
CA ALA A 402 1.47 -1.87 -1.59
C ALA A 402 2.40 -2.74 -2.46
N ARG A 403 3.52 -3.26 -1.91
CA ARG A 403 4.38 -4.24 -2.58
C ARG A 403 3.59 -5.45 -3.07
N ASP A 404 2.72 -6.02 -2.24
CA ASP A 404 1.96 -7.22 -2.59
C ASP A 404 0.92 -6.94 -3.69
N VAL A 405 0.34 -5.75 -3.70
CA VAL A 405 -0.52 -5.29 -4.80
C VAL A 405 0.26 -5.24 -6.11
N LEU A 406 1.46 -4.63 -6.10
CA LEU A 406 2.32 -4.53 -7.28
C LEU A 406 2.83 -5.90 -7.74
N LEU A 407 3.15 -6.82 -6.83
CA LEU A 407 3.52 -8.20 -7.16
C LEU A 407 2.40 -8.95 -7.89
N LEU A 408 1.17 -8.83 -7.39
CA LEU A 408 0.00 -9.43 -8.04
C LEU A 408 -0.25 -8.82 -9.41
N ARG A 409 -0.16 -7.51 -9.55
CA ARG A 409 -0.31 -6.81 -10.82
C ARG A 409 0.76 -7.19 -11.82
N ALA A 410 2.04 -7.19 -11.42
CA ALA A 410 3.13 -7.61 -12.28
C ALA A 410 2.93 -9.02 -12.82
N SER A 411 2.37 -9.92 -12.00
CA SER A 411 2.09 -11.30 -12.40
C SER A 411 0.85 -11.42 -13.29
N ALA A 412 -0.25 -10.73 -12.94
CA ALA A 412 -1.52 -10.82 -13.65
C ALA A 412 -1.49 -10.09 -15.01
N GLU A 413 -0.83 -8.94 -15.08
CA GLU A 413 -0.77 -8.09 -16.27
C GLU A 413 0.51 -8.30 -17.09
N ASN A 414 1.34 -9.29 -16.72
CA ASN A 414 2.62 -9.60 -17.37
C ASN A 414 3.53 -8.37 -17.54
N ALA A 415 3.67 -7.60 -16.45
CA ALA A 415 4.46 -6.38 -16.40
C ALA A 415 5.84 -6.64 -15.74
N ALA A 416 6.84 -5.87 -16.15
CA ALA A 416 8.11 -5.80 -15.45
C ALA A 416 7.93 -5.23 -14.03
N ALA A 417 8.84 -5.56 -13.12
CA ALA A 417 8.78 -5.10 -11.74
C ALA A 417 10.15 -4.69 -11.20
N LEU A 418 10.21 -3.53 -10.54
CA LEU A 418 11.41 -3.02 -9.88
C LEU A 418 11.11 -2.66 -8.42
N PHE A 419 11.72 -3.39 -7.48
CA PHE A 419 11.69 -3.08 -6.04
C PHE A 419 13.06 -2.52 -5.65
N ALA A 420 13.13 -1.24 -5.33
CA ALA A 420 14.39 -0.52 -5.12
C ALA A 420 14.44 0.21 -3.79
N GLY A 421 15.63 0.32 -3.19
CA GLY A 421 15.85 1.05 -1.95
C GLY A 421 17.33 1.14 -1.59
N PHE A 422 17.68 2.00 -0.63
CA PHE A 422 19.03 1.96 -0.04
C PHE A 422 19.21 0.77 0.91
N SER A 423 18.10 0.20 1.40
CA SER A 423 18.04 -1.04 2.14
C SER A 423 17.31 -2.12 1.32
N MET A 424 17.39 -3.35 1.76
CA MET A 424 16.63 -4.47 1.23
C MET A 424 15.76 -5.03 2.34
N SER A 425 14.46 -5.20 2.10
CA SER A 425 13.56 -5.89 3.04
C SER A 425 13.78 -7.40 3.00
N SER A 426 13.43 -8.11 4.06
CA SER A 426 13.46 -9.59 4.05
C SER A 426 12.50 -10.17 3.02
N GLU A 427 11.40 -9.49 2.70
CA GLU A 427 10.50 -9.86 1.60
C GLU A 427 11.17 -9.73 0.23
N ALA A 428 11.88 -8.61 -0.01
CA ALA A 428 12.64 -8.43 -1.24
C ALA A 428 13.75 -9.48 -1.36
N ALA A 429 14.46 -9.78 -0.26
CA ALA A 429 15.45 -10.87 -0.21
C ALA A 429 14.82 -12.23 -0.54
N ARG A 430 13.59 -12.47 -0.08
CA ARG A 430 12.84 -13.69 -0.43
C ARG A 430 12.53 -13.78 -1.92
N LEU A 431 12.15 -12.68 -2.58
CA LEU A 431 11.91 -12.66 -4.02
C LEU A 431 13.17 -13.06 -4.81
N VAL A 432 14.34 -12.59 -4.36
CA VAL A 432 15.63 -12.99 -4.95
C VAL A 432 15.94 -14.46 -4.66
N ARG A 433 15.78 -14.91 -3.41
CA ARG A 433 16.04 -16.31 -3.00
C ARG A 433 15.17 -17.32 -3.76
N THR A 434 13.91 -16.98 -4.01
CA THR A 434 12.98 -17.82 -4.77
C THR A 434 13.14 -17.71 -6.28
N ARG A 435 14.08 -16.88 -6.77
CA ARG A 435 14.31 -16.59 -8.19
C ARG A 435 13.09 -15.99 -8.90
N TRP A 436 12.20 -15.35 -8.13
CA TRP A 436 11.11 -14.57 -8.70
C TRP A 436 11.61 -13.26 -9.29
N ALA A 437 12.68 -12.70 -8.71
CA ALA A 437 13.34 -11.47 -9.18
C ALA A 437 14.86 -11.66 -9.25
N THR A 438 15.49 -10.97 -10.20
CA THR A 438 16.95 -10.83 -10.32
C THR A 438 17.45 -9.74 -9.38
N TYR A 439 18.62 -9.92 -8.78
CA TYR A 439 19.22 -8.90 -7.94
C TYR A 439 20.12 -7.97 -8.77
N LEU A 440 19.79 -6.69 -8.84
CA LEU A 440 20.61 -5.62 -9.41
C LEU A 440 21.47 -5.01 -8.30
N ARG A 441 22.74 -5.29 -8.33
CA ARG A 441 23.68 -4.81 -7.32
C ARG A 441 24.80 -4.02 -7.96
N ALA A 442 25.25 -2.96 -7.27
CA ALA A 442 26.46 -2.27 -7.68
C ALA A 442 27.73 -3.05 -7.30
N PRO A 443 28.78 -3.03 -8.12
CA PRO A 443 30.09 -3.55 -7.75
C PRO A 443 30.64 -2.89 -6.47
N ARG A 444 31.33 -3.66 -5.62
CA ARG A 444 31.89 -3.15 -4.34
C ARG A 444 32.82 -1.94 -4.49
N ALA A 445 33.46 -1.77 -5.64
CA ALA A 445 34.27 -0.60 -5.94
C ALA A 445 33.40 0.67 -5.99
N LEU A 446 32.30 0.64 -6.75
CA LEU A 446 31.35 1.75 -6.84
C LEU A 446 30.66 2.02 -5.49
N VAL A 447 30.26 0.98 -4.75
CA VAL A 447 29.70 1.16 -3.42
C VAL A 447 30.65 1.96 -2.50
N ARG A 448 31.96 1.66 -2.54
CA ARG A 448 32.97 2.39 -1.76
C ARG A 448 33.20 3.81 -2.26
N GLU A 449 33.08 4.03 -3.53
CA GLU A 449 33.26 5.34 -4.18
C GLU A 449 32.12 6.29 -3.80
N TYR A 450 30.87 5.83 -3.90
CA TYR A 450 29.68 6.66 -3.71
C TYR A 450 29.23 6.75 -2.24
N SER A 451 29.62 5.80 -1.35
CA SER A 451 29.21 5.87 0.06
C SER A 451 30.12 6.74 0.92
N PRO A 452 29.57 7.36 1.99
CA PRO A 452 30.39 8.03 3.00
C PRO A 452 31.20 7.03 3.81
N ARG A 453 32.27 7.51 4.49
CA ARG A 453 32.98 6.69 5.45
C ARG A 453 32.21 6.61 6.77
N ILE A 454 31.96 5.41 7.27
CA ILE A 454 31.17 5.17 8.47
C ILE A 454 32.06 4.77 9.64
N PHE A 455 31.86 5.42 10.78
CA PHE A 455 32.58 5.20 12.03
C PHE A 455 31.62 4.76 13.13
N SER A 456 32.05 3.82 13.96
CA SER A 456 31.30 3.34 15.13
C SER A 456 31.97 3.83 16.42
N THR A 457 31.15 4.42 17.31
CA THR A 457 31.61 4.78 18.65
C THR A 457 31.68 3.58 19.62
N GLY A 458 31.01 2.47 19.25
CA GLY A 458 30.98 1.23 20.03
C GLY A 458 32.09 0.25 19.71
N SER A 459 33.03 0.57 18.80
CA SER A 459 34.15 -0.31 18.49
C SER A 459 35.09 -0.44 19.69
N GLU A 460 35.69 -1.60 19.87
CA GLU A 460 36.65 -1.86 20.96
C GLU A 460 37.77 -0.81 21.00
N TYR A 461 38.26 -0.40 19.83
CA TYR A 461 39.28 0.61 19.68
C TYR A 461 38.82 1.98 20.22
N GLU A 462 37.60 2.43 19.89
CA GLU A 462 37.07 3.71 20.36
C GLU A 462 36.71 3.66 21.86
N LEU A 463 36.14 2.56 22.33
CA LEU A 463 35.84 2.36 23.75
C LEU A 463 37.11 2.33 24.64
N ALA A 464 38.23 1.83 24.12
CA ALA A 464 39.50 1.88 24.80
C ALA A 464 40.05 3.32 24.90
N ARG A 465 39.75 4.20 23.93
CA ARG A 465 40.17 5.62 23.94
C ARG A 465 39.22 6.52 24.71
N ASP A 466 37.93 6.24 24.64
CA ASP A 466 36.87 6.96 25.33
C ASP A 466 35.94 5.97 26.05
N PRO A 467 36.28 5.53 27.27
CA PRO A 467 35.46 4.61 28.06
C PRO A 467 34.06 5.17 28.37
N LEU A 468 33.85 6.49 28.25
CA LEU A 468 32.55 7.13 28.46
C LEU A 468 31.70 7.15 27.20
N ALA A 469 32.22 6.78 26.03
CA ALA A 469 31.47 6.76 24.76
C ALA A 469 30.20 5.91 24.86
N ALA A 470 30.23 4.79 25.58
CA ALA A 470 29.07 3.92 25.78
C ALA A 470 27.94 4.57 26.59
N VAL A 471 28.22 5.59 27.41
CA VAL A 471 27.23 6.27 28.27
C VAL A 471 26.98 7.71 27.87
N ALA A 472 27.90 8.31 27.10
CA ALA A 472 27.72 9.65 26.55
C ALA A 472 26.63 9.67 25.47
N ARG A 473 25.80 10.67 25.50
CA ARG A 473 24.79 10.81 24.45
C ARG A 473 25.38 11.29 23.13
N ILE A 474 26.34 12.18 23.20
CA ILE A 474 27.18 12.62 22.09
C ILE A 474 28.61 12.24 22.43
N PRO A 475 29.10 11.07 21.99
CA PRO A 475 30.47 10.63 22.22
C PRO A 475 31.50 11.60 21.62
N HIS A 476 32.71 11.61 22.14
CA HIS A 476 33.75 12.52 21.68
C HIS A 476 34.06 12.41 20.20
N LEU A 477 34.09 11.19 19.66
CA LEU A 477 34.26 10.93 18.23
C LEU A 477 33.16 11.64 17.38
N ALA A 478 31.88 11.55 17.78
CA ALA A 478 30.78 12.21 17.09
C ALA A 478 30.94 13.74 17.12
N PHE A 479 31.35 14.27 18.27
CA PHE A 479 31.61 15.71 18.42
C PHE A 479 32.75 16.19 17.52
N GLU A 480 33.85 15.46 17.45
CA GLU A 480 35.00 15.80 16.60
C GLU A 480 34.65 15.79 15.13
N HIS A 481 33.93 14.74 14.66
CA HIS A 481 33.48 14.65 13.26
C HIS A 481 32.53 15.79 12.89
N ALA A 482 31.56 16.09 13.76
CA ALA A 482 30.66 17.23 13.53
C ALA A 482 31.43 18.55 13.43
N ARG A 483 32.38 18.80 14.34
CA ARG A 483 33.19 20.03 14.35
C ARG A 483 34.04 20.21 13.09
N ARG A 484 34.64 19.12 12.60
CA ARG A 484 35.42 19.15 11.35
C ARG A 484 34.51 19.35 10.14
N ALA A 485 33.33 18.67 10.12
CA ALA A 485 32.39 18.72 8.99
C ALA A 485 31.74 20.10 8.86
N LEU A 486 31.45 20.79 9.96
CA LEU A 486 30.88 22.15 9.95
C LEU A 486 31.71 23.21 9.23
N SER A 487 33.04 23.00 9.04
CA SER A 487 33.83 23.87 8.20
C SER A 487 33.60 23.69 6.68
N ARG A 488 32.89 22.63 6.30
CA ARG A 488 32.68 22.21 4.89
C ARG A 488 31.21 22.23 4.46
N GLY A 489 30.28 22.31 5.42
CA GLY A 489 28.86 22.34 5.12
C GLY A 489 27.96 21.87 6.27
N PRO A 490 26.69 21.61 6.00
CA PRO A 490 25.75 21.19 7.03
C PRO A 490 26.03 19.78 7.54
N VAL A 491 25.66 19.53 8.81
CA VAL A 491 25.78 18.24 9.50
C VAL A 491 24.40 17.78 9.91
N LEU A 492 24.01 16.58 9.46
CA LEU A 492 22.77 15.92 9.85
C LEU A 492 22.94 15.25 11.22
N VAL A 493 21.96 15.39 12.10
CA VAL A 493 21.90 14.70 13.38
C VAL A 493 20.56 13.97 13.45
N GLN A 494 20.57 12.68 13.14
CA GLN A 494 19.41 11.83 13.28
C GLN A 494 19.24 11.41 14.74
N VAL A 495 18.03 11.60 15.30
CA VAL A 495 17.70 11.22 16.67
C VAL A 495 16.39 10.43 16.71
N ALA A 496 16.26 9.48 17.62
CA ALA A 496 15.02 8.72 17.76
C ALA A 496 13.84 9.66 18.03
N ARG A 497 12.66 9.34 17.44
CA ARG A 497 11.41 10.09 17.65
C ARG A 497 11.04 10.03 19.14
N SER A 498 10.63 11.18 19.73
CA SER A 498 10.07 11.20 21.08
C SER A 498 8.77 10.41 21.13
N GLY A 499 8.59 9.58 22.15
CA GLY A 499 7.42 8.70 22.26
C GLY A 499 7.54 7.36 21.50
N TYR A 500 8.54 7.22 20.64
CA TYR A 500 8.74 6.03 19.80
C TYR A 500 8.99 4.72 20.58
N VAL A 501 9.56 4.83 21.77
CA VAL A 501 9.67 3.70 22.71
C VAL A 501 9.55 4.26 24.12
N PRO A 502 8.52 3.92 24.90
CA PRO A 502 8.53 4.12 26.35
C PRO A 502 9.50 3.09 26.95
N SER A 503 10.79 3.24 26.67
CA SER A 503 11.80 2.36 27.19
C SER A 503 12.47 3.00 28.40
N PHE A 504 12.56 2.22 29.46
CA PHE A 504 13.35 2.56 30.62
C PHE A 504 14.75 1.98 30.46
N SER A 505 15.74 2.74 30.88
CA SER A 505 17.13 2.30 30.96
C SER A 505 17.63 2.44 32.38
N CYS A 506 18.60 1.64 32.74
CA CYS A 506 19.36 1.80 34.00
C CYS A 506 19.91 3.22 34.11
N ALA A 507 19.66 3.91 35.20
CA ALA A 507 20.16 5.27 35.39
C ALA A 507 21.68 5.34 35.49
N ARG A 508 22.36 4.20 35.76
CA ARG A 508 23.83 4.10 35.91
C ARG A 508 24.52 3.65 34.62
N CYS A 509 24.23 2.44 34.11
CA CYS A 509 24.95 1.85 32.96
C CYS A 509 24.22 2.03 31.62
N ARG A 510 23.03 2.63 31.61
CA ARG A 510 22.20 2.90 30.41
C ARG A 510 21.64 1.65 29.72
N MET A 511 21.95 0.45 30.16
CA MET A 511 21.34 -0.77 29.61
C MET A 511 19.83 -0.72 29.71
N PRO A 512 19.10 -1.25 28.73
CA PRO A 512 17.63 -1.31 28.77
C PRO A 512 17.12 -1.97 30.05
N ALA A 513 16.11 -1.40 30.67
CA ALA A 513 15.48 -2.00 31.82
C ALA A 513 14.56 -3.11 31.36
N ARG A 514 14.94 -4.35 31.67
CA ARG A 514 14.22 -5.55 31.31
C ARG A 514 13.54 -6.17 32.51
N CYS A 515 12.45 -6.89 32.26
CA CYS A 515 11.73 -7.67 33.28
C CYS A 515 12.65 -8.74 33.86
N THR A 516 12.63 -8.90 35.16
CA THR A 516 13.41 -9.93 35.86
C THR A 516 12.85 -11.35 35.72
N VAL A 517 11.59 -11.48 35.24
CA VAL A 517 10.89 -12.77 35.06
C VAL A 517 11.02 -13.30 33.65
N CYS A 518 10.78 -12.48 32.63
CA CYS A 518 10.72 -12.94 31.22
C CYS A 518 11.66 -12.15 30.31
N SER A 519 12.47 -11.22 30.82
CA SER A 519 13.34 -10.32 30.07
C SER A 519 12.61 -9.39 29.08
N GLY A 520 11.29 -9.30 29.17
CA GLY A 520 10.47 -8.39 28.36
C GLY A 520 10.71 -6.93 28.68
N PRO A 521 10.35 -6.00 27.80
CA PRO A 521 10.51 -4.57 28.02
C PRO A 521 9.60 -4.08 29.16
N LEU A 522 10.11 -3.10 29.92
CA LEU A 522 9.34 -2.46 30.96
C LEU A 522 8.68 -1.19 30.44
N SER A 523 7.39 -1.02 30.73
CA SER A 523 6.57 0.15 30.39
C SER A 523 5.96 0.78 31.63
N LEU A 524 5.57 2.04 31.54
CA LEU A 524 4.87 2.76 32.62
C LEU A 524 3.50 3.20 32.09
N ALA A 525 2.45 2.65 32.66
CA ALA A 525 1.10 3.10 32.35
C ALA A 525 0.89 4.54 32.85
N SER A 526 0.08 5.31 32.10
CA SER A 526 -0.29 6.67 32.50
C SER A 526 -0.86 6.69 33.92
N GLY A 527 -0.28 7.51 34.79
CA GLY A 527 -0.66 7.62 36.21
C GLY A 527 -0.08 6.56 37.15
N SER A 528 0.70 5.58 36.65
CA SER A 528 1.41 4.61 37.50
C SER A 528 2.80 5.11 37.89
N SER A 529 3.23 4.83 39.10
CA SER A 529 4.62 5.09 39.57
C SER A 529 5.52 3.85 39.47
N VAL A 530 4.98 2.68 39.17
CA VAL A 530 5.67 1.40 39.11
C VAL A 530 5.62 0.86 37.67
N PRO A 531 6.78 0.58 37.04
CA PRO A 531 6.81 -0.05 35.72
C PRO A 531 6.24 -1.46 35.76
N SER A 532 5.58 -1.86 34.69
CA SER A 532 5.14 -3.23 34.44
C SER A 532 5.81 -3.80 33.19
N CYS A 533 5.96 -5.10 33.13
CA CYS A 533 6.47 -5.77 31.93
C CYS A 533 5.39 -5.76 30.83
N ALA A 534 5.76 -5.34 29.63
CA ALA A 534 4.89 -5.36 28.48
C ALA A 534 4.52 -6.78 28.00
N TRP A 535 5.34 -7.81 28.33
CA TRP A 535 5.10 -9.18 27.89
C TRP A 535 4.29 -10.00 28.90
N CYS A 536 4.68 -9.96 30.19
CA CYS A 536 4.09 -10.83 31.21
C CYS A 536 3.30 -10.09 32.29
N GLY A 537 3.14 -8.77 32.20
CA GLY A 537 2.40 -7.97 33.17
C GLY A 537 3.09 -7.82 34.55
N HIS A 538 4.26 -8.44 34.77
CA HIS A 538 4.95 -8.40 36.07
C HIS A 538 5.27 -6.97 36.49
N LEU A 539 4.84 -6.60 37.71
CA LEU A 539 5.12 -5.28 38.29
C LEU A 539 6.57 -5.21 38.83
N ALA A 540 7.37 -4.34 38.26
CA ALA A 540 8.79 -4.19 38.55
C ALA A 540 9.04 -3.30 39.79
N GLN A 541 8.40 -3.59 40.95
CA GLN A 541 8.46 -2.79 42.15
C GLN A 541 9.87 -2.68 42.77
N GLN A 542 10.65 -3.77 42.68
CA GLN A 542 12.03 -3.86 43.23
C GLN A 542 13.04 -4.14 42.11
N TRP A 543 12.82 -3.56 40.95
CA TRP A 543 13.74 -3.78 39.82
C TRP A 543 15.19 -3.43 40.13
N ARG A 544 16.09 -4.31 39.72
CA ARG A 544 17.54 -4.10 39.74
C ARG A 544 18.10 -4.40 38.35
N CYS A 545 19.03 -3.56 37.92
CA CYS A 545 19.72 -3.77 36.66
C CYS A 545 20.48 -5.10 36.67
N PRO A 546 20.24 -6.02 35.72
CA PRO A 546 20.99 -7.28 35.69
C PRO A 546 22.50 -7.10 35.46
N GLU A 547 22.91 -6.03 34.80
CA GLU A 547 24.31 -5.76 34.44
C GLU A 547 25.10 -5.13 35.57
N CYS A 548 24.54 -4.12 36.25
CA CYS A 548 25.31 -3.34 37.24
C CYS A 548 24.73 -3.32 38.66
N GLY A 549 23.61 -4.02 38.89
CA GLY A 549 22.94 -4.12 40.17
C GLY A 549 22.22 -2.83 40.65
N PHE A 550 22.30 -1.73 39.88
CA PHE A 550 21.70 -0.46 40.29
C PHE A 550 20.16 -0.52 40.28
N ASN A 551 19.50 0.16 41.20
CA ASN A 551 18.08 0.02 41.47
C ASN A 551 17.20 1.18 40.98
N ARG A 552 17.76 2.08 40.15
CA ARG A 552 17.02 3.19 39.57
C ARG A 552 17.00 3.10 38.06
N TRP A 553 15.87 3.35 37.50
CA TRP A 553 15.64 3.50 36.04
C TRP A 553 15.38 4.97 35.71
N ARG A 554 15.54 5.32 34.48
CA ARG A 554 15.21 6.62 33.89
C ARG A 554 14.49 6.41 32.57
N SER A 555 13.59 7.33 32.20
CA SER A 555 13.09 7.38 30.85
C SER A 555 14.23 7.67 29.88
N SER A 556 14.34 6.90 28.81
CA SER A 556 15.36 7.07 27.78
C SER A 556 14.96 8.06 26.69
N THR A 557 13.73 8.57 26.69
CA THR A 557 13.21 9.46 25.65
C THR A 557 13.70 10.91 25.85
N VAL A 558 14.62 11.31 24.99
CA VAL A 558 15.02 12.72 24.83
C VAL A 558 14.66 13.12 23.40
N GLY A 559 13.67 13.99 23.23
CA GLY A 559 13.19 14.41 21.92
C GLY A 559 14.18 15.27 21.12
N ALA A 560 13.91 15.46 19.83
CA ALA A 560 14.71 16.26 18.90
C ALA A 560 14.93 17.70 19.40
N MET A 561 13.94 18.33 20.01
CA MET A 561 14.06 19.68 20.56
C MET A 561 15.16 19.80 21.64
N ARG A 562 15.17 18.88 22.59
CA ARG A 562 16.19 18.87 23.64
C ARG A 562 17.60 18.59 23.09
N THR A 563 17.68 17.76 22.05
CA THR A 563 18.96 17.54 21.35
C THR A 563 19.43 18.80 20.65
N ALA A 564 18.51 19.52 20.00
CA ALA A 564 18.82 20.80 19.36
C ALA A 564 19.33 21.84 20.38
N GLU A 565 18.76 21.91 21.59
CA GLU A 565 19.24 22.77 22.66
C GLU A 565 20.64 22.36 23.18
N GLU A 566 20.89 21.07 23.36
CA GLU A 566 22.20 20.53 23.81
C GLU A 566 23.28 20.82 22.78
N LEU A 567 22.97 20.62 21.48
CA LEU A 567 23.89 20.92 20.39
C LEU A 567 24.13 22.44 20.24
N GLY A 568 23.11 23.29 20.40
CA GLY A 568 23.28 24.73 20.39
C GLY A 568 24.21 25.26 21.45
N ARG A 569 24.22 24.63 22.64
CA ARG A 569 25.21 24.96 23.71
C ARG A 569 26.60 24.42 23.40
N ALA A 570 26.70 23.23 22.77
CA ALA A 570 27.97 22.59 22.44
C ALA A 570 28.69 23.23 21.24
N PHE A 571 27.93 23.85 20.32
CA PHE A 571 28.45 24.49 19.13
C PHE A 571 27.97 25.96 19.06
N PRO A 572 28.54 26.86 19.89
CA PRO A 572 28.18 28.28 19.87
C PRO A 572 28.43 28.88 18.48
N ASN A 573 27.54 29.74 18.03
CA ASN A 573 27.60 30.43 16.74
C ASN A 573 27.32 29.54 15.50
N VAL A 574 26.87 28.27 15.67
CA VAL A 574 26.41 27.42 14.58
C VAL A 574 24.88 27.38 14.60
N PRO A 575 24.20 27.70 13.48
CA PRO A 575 22.75 27.55 13.40
C PRO A 575 22.29 26.12 13.64
N VAL A 576 21.24 25.94 14.46
CA VAL A 576 20.61 24.63 14.69
C VAL A 576 19.24 24.67 14.06
N ILE A 577 19.02 23.80 13.07
CA ILE A 577 17.78 23.64 12.33
C ILE A 577 17.10 22.36 12.82
N SER A 578 15.84 22.45 13.23
CA SER A 578 15.04 21.27 13.60
C SER A 578 14.08 20.87 12.48
N SER A 579 13.98 19.56 12.22
CA SER A 579 13.04 18.97 11.26
C SER A 579 12.39 17.74 11.90
N SER A 580 11.19 17.90 12.46
CA SER A 580 10.49 16.82 13.18
C SER A 580 9.01 17.17 13.41
N GLY A 581 8.17 16.15 13.63
CA GLY A 581 6.73 16.33 13.90
C GLY A 581 6.03 17.10 12.79
N ASP A 582 5.32 18.16 13.15
CA ASP A 582 4.56 19.02 12.21
C ASP A 582 5.45 20.02 11.43
N HIS A 583 6.74 20.10 11.78
CA HIS A 583 7.71 21.04 11.18
C HIS A 583 8.77 20.29 10.36
N VAL A 584 8.34 19.46 9.42
CA VAL A 584 9.26 18.76 8.49
C VAL A 584 9.70 19.74 7.39
N ARG A 585 11.02 19.83 7.21
CA ARG A 585 11.61 20.62 6.12
C ARG A 585 11.95 19.71 4.94
N ALA A 586 11.69 20.18 3.72
CA ALA A 586 12.05 19.46 2.51
C ALA A 586 13.55 19.57 2.22
N THR A 587 14.12 20.76 2.31
CA THR A 587 15.50 21.06 1.93
C THR A 587 16.20 21.96 2.95
N VAL A 588 17.55 21.97 2.92
CA VAL A 588 18.41 22.93 3.61
C VAL A 588 19.51 23.40 2.66
N GLY A 589 20.05 24.61 2.93
CA GLY A 589 21.16 25.19 2.17
C GLY A 589 22.49 24.45 2.38
N PRO A 590 23.52 24.83 1.62
CA PRO A 590 24.86 24.27 1.72
C PRO A 590 25.68 24.86 2.90
N GLU A 591 25.17 25.88 3.59
CA GLU A 591 25.85 26.59 4.65
C GLU A 591 26.06 25.73 5.89
N PRO A 592 27.11 25.96 6.68
CA PRO A 592 27.33 25.28 7.94
C PRO A 592 26.15 25.41 8.91
N ALA A 593 25.51 24.29 9.23
CA ALA A 593 24.42 24.20 10.19
C ALA A 593 24.34 22.78 10.79
N LEU A 594 23.81 22.68 12.00
CA LEU A 594 23.41 21.41 12.60
C LEU A 594 21.94 21.17 12.32
N VAL A 595 21.62 20.12 11.56
CA VAL A 595 20.27 19.78 11.18
C VAL A 595 19.79 18.59 12.00
N VAL A 596 18.97 18.83 13.01
CA VAL A 596 18.44 17.78 13.90
C VAL A 596 17.13 17.27 13.32
N ALA A 597 17.10 15.99 12.96
CA ALA A 597 15.93 15.36 12.34
C ALA A 597 15.56 14.04 13.02
N THR A 598 14.25 13.72 12.97
CA THR A 598 13.77 12.37 13.29
C THR A 598 13.71 11.52 12.03
N PRO A 599 13.79 10.17 12.12
CA PRO A 599 13.75 9.30 10.95
C PRO A 599 12.55 9.58 10.02
N GLY A 600 12.84 9.78 8.73
CA GLY A 600 11.86 10.16 7.70
C GLY A 600 11.64 11.67 7.54
N ALA A 601 12.15 12.49 8.47
CA ALA A 601 12.04 13.95 8.41
C ALA A 601 13.35 14.65 8.01
N GLU A 602 14.39 13.92 7.62
CA GLU A 602 15.70 14.46 7.23
C GLU A 602 15.57 15.32 5.96
N PRO A 603 15.90 16.63 6.00
CA PRO A 603 15.90 17.45 4.79
C PRO A 603 16.99 17.03 3.80
N VAL A 604 16.78 17.26 2.51
CA VAL A 604 17.86 17.12 1.52
C VAL A 604 18.75 18.37 1.57
N ALA A 605 20.05 18.19 1.76
CA ALA A 605 21.00 19.30 1.71
C ALA A 605 21.50 19.52 0.28
N PHE A 606 21.53 20.77 -0.17
CA PHE A 606 22.15 21.10 -1.46
C PHE A 606 23.64 20.77 -1.45
N GLY A 607 24.06 19.87 -2.38
CA GLY A 607 25.41 19.35 -2.44
C GLY A 607 25.74 18.30 -1.38
N GLY A 608 24.75 17.76 -0.66
CA GLY A 608 24.87 16.73 0.36
C GLY A 608 25.39 17.23 1.71
N TYR A 609 25.15 16.45 2.76
CA TYR A 609 25.72 16.73 4.10
C TYR A 609 27.22 16.43 4.16
N ALA A 610 27.97 17.26 4.89
CA ALA A 610 29.39 17.00 5.16
C ALA A 610 29.59 15.87 6.17
N ALA A 611 28.64 15.67 7.09
CA ALA A 611 28.59 14.52 7.97
C ALA A 611 27.15 14.20 8.41
N ALA A 612 26.93 12.97 8.91
CA ALA A 612 25.75 12.60 9.68
C ALA A 612 26.14 11.94 11.01
N LEU A 613 25.39 12.26 12.07
CA LEU A 613 25.47 11.63 13.38
C LEU A 613 24.18 10.84 13.60
N LEU A 614 24.29 9.52 13.73
CA LEU A 614 23.20 8.62 14.05
C LEU A 614 23.19 8.41 15.56
N LEU A 615 22.55 9.33 16.29
CA LEU A 615 22.51 9.32 17.74
C LEU A 615 21.37 8.44 18.26
N ASP A 616 21.53 7.93 19.48
CA ASP A 616 20.55 7.05 20.11
C ASP A 616 20.19 5.81 19.24
N ALA A 617 21.12 5.34 18.43
CA ALA A 617 20.89 4.31 17.42
C ALA A 617 20.30 3.01 17.99
N ASP A 618 20.83 2.53 19.12
CA ASP A 618 20.32 1.32 19.79
C ASP A 618 18.85 1.39 20.20
N LYS A 619 18.32 2.60 20.41
CA LYS A 619 16.90 2.74 20.77
C LYS A 619 15.96 2.24 19.68
N MET A 620 16.39 2.31 18.43
CA MET A 620 15.62 1.77 17.30
C MET A 620 15.61 0.23 17.28
N LEU A 621 16.64 -0.40 17.86
CA LEU A 621 16.77 -1.87 17.97
C LEU A 621 15.98 -2.44 19.16
N TYR A 622 15.67 -1.61 20.16
CA TYR A 622 14.93 -2.06 21.35
C TYR A 622 13.43 -2.08 21.17
N PHE A 623 13.00 -1.86 19.96
CA PHE A 623 11.59 -1.96 19.62
C PHE A 623 11.14 -3.43 19.68
N ASP A 624 9.98 -3.68 20.28
CA ASP A 624 9.46 -5.04 20.46
C ASP A 624 8.76 -5.51 19.18
N SER A 625 9.55 -5.70 18.14
CA SER A 625 9.11 -6.17 16.83
C SER A 625 10.19 -6.99 16.16
N LEU A 626 9.79 -8.06 15.52
CA LEU A 626 10.63 -8.88 14.64
C LEU A 626 11.34 -8.04 13.57
N ARG A 627 10.78 -6.89 13.19
CA ARG A 627 11.29 -6.01 12.12
C ARG A 627 12.14 -4.84 12.62
N ALA A 628 12.32 -4.70 13.92
CA ALA A 628 13.09 -3.59 14.48
C ALA A 628 14.51 -3.47 13.90
N PRO A 629 15.27 -4.57 13.70
CA PRO A 629 16.59 -4.51 13.10
C PRO A 629 16.58 -4.02 11.65
N GLU A 630 15.68 -4.54 10.81
CA GLU A 630 15.51 -4.12 9.41
C GLU A 630 15.13 -2.64 9.32
N ALA A 631 14.14 -2.22 10.13
CA ALA A 631 13.67 -0.85 10.15
C ALA A 631 14.75 0.14 10.62
N ALA A 632 15.61 -0.27 11.58
CA ALA A 632 16.75 0.53 12.03
C ALA A 632 17.79 0.70 10.91
N LEU A 633 18.22 -0.41 10.29
CA LEU A 633 19.17 -0.37 9.17
C LEU A 633 18.67 0.50 8.02
N ARG A 634 17.42 0.33 7.62
CA ARG A 634 16.80 1.13 6.57
C ARG A 634 16.87 2.63 6.88
N ARG A 635 16.49 3.04 8.08
CA ARG A 635 16.51 4.46 8.50
C ARG A 635 17.93 5.03 8.57
N TRP A 636 18.90 4.24 9.02
CA TRP A 636 20.30 4.66 9.05
C TRP A 636 20.89 4.80 7.66
N LEU A 637 20.59 3.86 6.75
CA LEU A 637 21.04 3.94 5.35
C LEU A 637 20.39 5.12 4.62
N ASN A 638 19.09 5.37 4.84
CA ASN A 638 18.39 6.51 4.26
C ASN A 638 19.00 7.85 4.70
N ALA A 639 19.40 7.98 5.97
CA ALA A 639 20.10 9.15 6.47
C ALA A 639 21.54 9.25 5.95
N ALA A 640 22.27 8.12 5.94
CA ALA A 640 23.63 8.05 5.45
C ALA A 640 23.74 8.34 3.95
N ALA A 641 22.70 7.95 3.17
CA ALA A 641 22.63 8.26 1.74
C ALA A 641 22.52 9.76 1.44
N LEU A 642 22.18 10.61 2.39
CA LEU A 642 22.19 12.06 2.25
C LEU A 642 23.56 12.71 2.46
N VAL A 643 24.57 11.91 2.87
CA VAL A 643 25.94 12.39 3.13
C VAL A 643 26.80 12.25 1.87
N ARG A 644 27.66 13.21 1.63
CA ARG A 644 28.63 13.21 0.52
C ARG A 644 29.47 11.93 0.53
N PRO A 645 29.96 11.48 -0.63
CA PRO A 645 30.90 10.35 -0.74
C PRO A 645 32.16 10.57 0.11
N ALA A 646 32.84 9.46 0.45
CA ALA A 646 34.09 9.48 1.18
C ALA A 646 35.21 10.28 0.46
N ALA A 647 35.21 10.31 -0.88
CA ALA A 647 36.13 11.11 -1.70
C ALA A 647 35.97 12.62 -1.45
N LEU A 648 34.77 13.08 -1.07
CA LEU A 648 34.48 14.45 -0.66
C LEU A 648 34.44 14.60 0.87
N GLU A 649 35.16 13.72 1.58
CA GLU A 649 35.29 13.69 3.03
C GLU A 649 33.97 13.56 3.78
N GLY A 650 32.94 12.97 3.14
CA GLY A 650 31.67 12.66 3.78
C GLY A 650 31.85 11.58 4.86
N THR A 651 31.29 11.83 6.05
CA THR A 651 31.44 10.91 7.19
C THR A 651 30.11 10.67 7.89
N VAL A 652 29.91 9.44 8.35
CA VAL A 652 28.78 9.07 9.21
C VAL A 652 29.34 8.52 10.52
N VAL A 653 28.80 8.95 11.64
CA VAL A 653 29.17 8.42 12.97
C VAL A 653 27.92 7.79 13.58
N THR A 654 27.97 6.50 13.89
CA THR A 654 26.90 5.79 14.57
C THR A 654 27.22 5.52 16.03
N THR A 655 26.19 5.64 16.89
CA THR A 655 26.26 5.26 18.31
C THR A 655 25.66 3.86 18.55
N ALA A 656 25.42 3.08 17.48
CA ALA A 656 24.95 1.71 17.60
C ALA A 656 26.00 0.83 18.27
N SER A 657 25.54 -0.09 19.11
CA SER A 657 26.37 -1.15 19.67
C SER A 657 26.79 -2.15 18.59
N PRO A 658 27.95 -2.80 18.71
CA PRO A 658 28.41 -3.83 17.79
C PRO A 658 27.34 -4.92 17.59
N SER A 659 26.87 -5.08 16.35
CA SER A 659 25.81 -6.00 15.99
C SER A 659 25.84 -6.32 14.48
N PRO A 660 25.19 -7.36 14.00
CA PRO A 660 25.05 -7.62 12.55
C PRO A 660 24.46 -6.42 11.80
N VAL A 661 23.48 -5.71 12.40
CA VAL A 661 22.85 -4.52 11.82
C VAL A 661 23.85 -3.38 11.61
N GLU A 662 24.66 -3.09 12.66
CA GLU A 662 25.72 -2.09 12.59
C GLU A 662 26.80 -2.47 11.56
N GLN A 663 27.17 -3.75 11.50
CA GLN A 663 28.14 -4.25 10.50
C GLN A 663 27.62 -4.07 9.06
N ALA A 664 26.32 -4.29 8.85
CA ALA A 664 25.68 -4.06 7.54
C ALA A 664 25.72 -2.58 7.13
N LEU A 665 25.48 -1.68 8.09
CA LEU A 665 25.61 -0.24 7.88
C LEU A 665 27.05 0.14 7.51
N ILE A 666 28.03 -0.27 8.31
CA ILE A 666 29.47 0.06 8.12
C ILE A 666 29.97 -0.43 6.75
N ARG A 667 29.56 -1.63 6.35
CA ARG A 667 29.95 -2.24 5.08
C ARG A 667 29.15 -1.75 3.90
N TRP A 668 28.06 -1.01 4.12
CA TRP A 668 27.04 -0.70 3.12
C TRP A 668 26.58 -1.96 2.40
N ASP A 669 26.13 -2.96 3.16
CA ASP A 669 25.72 -4.26 2.65
C ASP A 669 24.37 -4.70 3.22
N PRO A 670 23.27 -3.99 2.87
CA PRO A 670 21.93 -4.33 3.34
C PRO A 670 21.45 -5.68 2.83
N ALA A 671 21.91 -6.09 1.65
CA ALA A 671 21.51 -7.37 1.06
C ALA A 671 22.08 -8.57 1.81
N TRP A 672 23.29 -8.45 2.37
CA TRP A 672 23.83 -9.48 3.28
C TRP A 672 22.94 -9.60 4.51
N PHE A 673 22.62 -8.49 5.15
CA PHE A 673 21.81 -8.49 6.38
C PHE A 673 20.41 -9.08 6.12
N ALA A 674 19.72 -8.66 5.03
CA ALA A 674 18.40 -9.16 4.71
C ALA A 674 18.38 -10.69 4.40
N ARG A 675 19.48 -11.23 3.85
CA ARG A 675 19.62 -12.68 3.62
C ARG A 675 19.82 -13.44 4.93
N GLU A 676 20.66 -12.94 5.85
CA GLU A 676 20.87 -13.56 7.16
C GLU A 676 19.57 -13.56 7.97
N GLU A 677 18.86 -12.44 8.03
CA GLU A 677 17.55 -12.33 8.68
C GLU A 677 16.55 -13.35 8.08
N LEU A 678 16.48 -13.43 6.75
CA LEU A 678 15.59 -14.38 6.07
C LEU A 678 15.95 -15.83 6.37
N GLU A 679 17.24 -16.15 6.48
CA GLU A 679 17.71 -17.50 6.82
C GLU A 679 17.33 -17.87 8.26
N GLU A 680 17.57 -16.99 9.23
CA GLU A 680 17.17 -17.20 10.63
C GLU A 680 15.65 -17.38 10.76
N ARG A 681 14.86 -16.57 10.04
CA ARG A 681 13.41 -16.68 10.01
C ARG A 681 12.95 -17.96 9.30
N SER A 682 13.68 -18.43 8.32
CA SER A 682 13.40 -19.72 7.68
C SER A 682 13.60 -20.90 8.65
N GLN A 683 14.66 -20.87 9.44
CA GLN A 683 14.95 -21.89 10.44
C GLN A 683 13.94 -21.90 11.60
N THR A 684 13.42 -20.74 11.96
CA THR A 684 12.46 -20.57 13.06
C THR A 684 11.00 -20.61 12.62
N GLY A 685 10.73 -20.65 11.30
CA GLY A 685 9.37 -20.62 10.76
C GLY A 685 8.66 -19.32 11.03
N LEU A 686 9.36 -18.17 10.83
CA LEU A 686 8.85 -16.83 11.02
C LEU A 686 8.70 -16.07 9.67
N PRO A 687 7.83 -15.05 9.60
CA PRO A 687 7.65 -14.28 8.36
C PRO A 687 8.91 -13.46 8.00
N PRO A 688 9.23 -13.31 6.72
CA PRO A 688 8.46 -13.71 5.55
C PRO A 688 8.85 -15.08 4.98
N ALA A 689 9.58 -15.92 5.70
CA ALA A 689 9.87 -17.29 5.26
C ALA A 689 8.59 -18.14 5.21
N VAL A 690 7.65 -17.87 6.12
CA VAL A 690 6.27 -18.37 6.12
C VAL A 690 5.30 -17.19 6.11
N ARG A 691 4.03 -17.46 5.82
CA ARG A 691 2.93 -16.52 5.97
C ARG A 691 2.35 -16.58 7.38
N THR A 692 1.71 -15.50 7.78
CA THR A 692 1.05 -15.42 9.09
C THR A 692 -0.38 -14.90 8.95
N ALA A 693 -1.23 -15.27 9.91
CA ALA A 693 -2.51 -14.63 10.14
C ALA A 693 -2.75 -14.44 11.64
N ALA A 694 -3.26 -13.28 12.03
CA ALA A 694 -3.71 -12.98 13.38
C ALA A 694 -5.23 -12.91 13.41
N VAL A 695 -5.84 -13.65 14.33
CA VAL A 695 -7.28 -13.62 14.61
C VAL A 695 -7.46 -12.93 15.98
N THR A 696 -8.10 -11.75 15.99
CA THR A 696 -8.17 -10.89 17.18
C THR A 696 -9.61 -10.51 17.49
N GLY A 697 -10.00 -10.46 18.76
CA GLY A 697 -11.32 -10.07 19.22
C GLY A 697 -11.61 -10.52 20.65
N ALA A 698 -12.87 -10.55 21.07
CA ALA A 698 -13.28 -11.07 22.36
C ALA A 698 -12.90 -12.56 22.50
N GLU A 699 -12.53 -13.02 23.70
CA GLU A 699 -12.09 -14.41 23.97
C GLU A 699 -13.01 -15.46 23.36
N ALA A 700 -14.32 -15.34 23.67
CA ALA A 700 -15.31 -16.31 23.21
C ALA A 700 -15.42 -16.36 21.68
N ASP A 701 -15.31 -15.20 21.03
CA ASP A 701 -15.39 -15.07 19.57
C ASP A 701 -14.16 -15.62 18.88
N VAL A 702 -12.95 -15.36 19.41
CA VAL A 702 -11.69 -15.90 18.88
C VAL A 702 -11.69 -17.43 19.02
N ARG A 703 -12.12 -17.97 20.17
CA ARG A 703 -12.23 -19.43 20.38
C ARG A 703 -13.22 -20.07 19.40
N SER A 704 -14.42 -19.49 19.28
CA SER A 704 -15.45 -19.98 18.35
C SER A 704 -14.98 -19.89 16.89
N PHE A 705 -14.29 -18.82 16.52
CA PHE A 705 -13.67 -18.70 15.20
C PHE A 705 -12.68 -19.83 14.92
N MET A 706 -11.75 -20.06 15.83
CA MET A 706 -10.73 -21.11 15.68
C MET A 706 -11.34 -22.50 15.65
N GLU A 707 -12.39 -22.78 16.44
CA GLU A 707 -13.13 -24.06 16.37
C GLU A 707 -13.80 -24.27 15.02
N ILE A 708 -14.49 -23.27 14.47
CA ILE A 708 -15.13 -23.34 13.15
C ILE A 708 -14.05 -23.53 12.06
N PHE A 709 -13.00 -22.72 12.11
CA PHE A 709 -11.91 -22.77 11.13
C PHE A 709 -11.21 -24.13 11.10
N LEU A 710 -10.75 -24.62 12.26
CA LEU A 710 -10.05 -25.90 12.36
C LEU A 710 -10.97 -27.11 12.15
N GLY A 711 -12.28 -26.97 12.43
CA GLY A 711 -13.30 -27.99 12.20
C GLY A 711 -13.86 -28.03 10.78
N SER A 712 -13.50 -27.09 9.91
CA SER A 712 -14.05 -27.01 8.56
C SER A 712 -13.66 -28.22 7.70
N SER A 713 -14.63 -28.80 7.03
CA SER A 713 -14.41 -29.88 6.05
C SER A 713 -13.71 -29.40 4.77
N ALA A 714 -13.75 -28.09 4.50
CA ALA A 714 -13.06 -27.49 3.36
C ALA A 714 -11.54 -27.37 3.60
N LEU A 715 -11.07 -27.50 4.85
CA LEU A 715 -9.65 -27.49 5.19
C LEU A 715 -9.14 -28.94 5.30
N PRO A 716 -8.37 -29.46 4.31
CA PRO A 716 -7.87 -30.84 4.34
C PRO A 716 -7.00 -31.11 5.58
N GLU A 717 -7.00 -32.37 6.08
CA GLU A 717 -6.19 -32.74 7.23
C GLU A 717 -4.69 -32.48 6.98
N SER A 718 -4.19 -32.76 5.77
CA SER A 718 -2.81 -32.50 5.37
C SER A 718 -2.42 -31.02 5.44
N VAL A 719 -3.40 -30.12 5.31
CA VAL A 719 -3.19 -28.67 5.49
C VAL A 719 -3.21 -28.31 6.97
N ARG A 720 -4.15 -28.89 7.76
CA ARG A 720 -4.23 -28.66 9.21
C ARG A 720 -2.96 -29.09 9.94
N GLU A 721 -2.37 -30.22 9.55
CA GLU A 721 -1.10 -30.73 10.12
C GLU A 721 0.10 -29.80 9.87
N GLN A 722 0.06 -28.99 8.79
CA GLN A 722 1.10 -28.02 8.45
C GLN A 722 0.87 -26.65 9.07
N LEU A 723 -0.26 -26.43 9.77
CA LEU A 723 -0.54 -25.19 10.48
C LEU A 723 0.12 -25.19 11.85
N ARG A 724 0.89 -24.17 12.15
CA ARG A 724 1.30 -23.89 13.53
C ARG A 724 0.37 -22.82 14.10
N VAL A 725 -0.38 -23.19 15.13
CA VAL A 725 -1.31 -22.28 15.84
C VAL A 725 -0.75 -21.95 17.20
N VAL A 726 -0.72 -20.68 17.55
CA VAL A 726 -0.28 -20.17 18.85
C VAL A 726 -1.42 -19.37 19.48
N GLY A 727 -1.77 -19.65 20.70
CA GLY A 727 -2.90 -19.06 21.39
C GLY A 727 -4.20 -19.88 21.22
N PRO A 728 -5.40 -19.29 21.49
CA PRO A 728 -5.61 -17.87 21.81
C PRO A 728 -5.08 -17.44 23.19
N VAL A 729 -4.48 -16.27 23.24
CA VAL A 729 -3.94 -15.64 24.46
C VAL A 729 -4.47 -14.21 24.59
N PRO A 730 -4.61 -13.68 25.85
CA PRO A 730 -4.98 -12.29 26.02
C PRO A 730 -3.91 -11.35 25.45
N LEU A 731 -4.35 -10.26 24.84
CA LEU A 731 -3.47 -9.17 24.42
C LEU A 731 -3.16 -8.27 25.60
N ASP A 732 -1.91 -8.30 26.07
CA ASP A 732 -1.44 -7.43 27.17
C ASP A 732 -1.10 -6.02 26.69
N HIS A 733 -1.04 -5.10 27.66
CA HIS A 733 -0.93 -3.65 27.45
C HIS A 733 0.27 -3.16 26.62
N GLY A 734 1.34 -3.93 26.50
CA GLY A 734 2.53 -3.57 25.73
C GLY A 734 2.31 -3.57 24.22
N TYR A 735 1.37 -4.35 23.76
CA TYR A 735 1.05 -4.49 22.34
C TYR A 735 0.26 -3.30 21.77
N LEU A 736 -0.46 -2.58 22.63
CA LEU A 736 -1.27 -1.41 22.24
C LEU A 736 -0.41 -0.18 21.92
N ALA A 737 0.84 -0.12 22.41
CA ALA A 737 1.75 1.00 22.15
C ALA A 737 2.18 1.11 20.68
N TRP A 738 2.03 0.03 19.88
CA TRP A 738 2.31 0.03 18.45
C TRP A 738 1.15 0.57 17.60
N SER A 739 -0.05 0.48 18.09
CA SER A 739 -1.24 0.97 17.41
C SER A 739 -1.38 2.49 17.46
N GLU A 740 -0.48 3.23 18.13
CA GLU A 740 -0.49 4.71 18.10
C GLU A 740 -0.28 5.29 16.69
N THR A 741 0.22 4.49 15.73
CA THR A 741 0.15 4.84 14.31
C THR A 741 -1.24 4.57 13.69
N LEU A 742 -2.14 3.88 14.41
CA LEU A 742 -3.53 3.60 14.04
C LEU A 742 -4.51 4.61 14.68
N GLU A 743 -4.04 5.76 15.16
CA GLU A 743 -4.86 6.77 15.86
C GLU A 743 -6.07 7.31 15.06
N ASN A 744 -6.21 6.93 13.79
CA ASN A 744 -7.29 7.46 12.95
C ASN A 744 -8.56 6.57 12.89
N ASP A 745 -8.58 5.38 13.49
CA ASP A 745 -9.79 4.55 13.52
C ASP A 745 -9.89 3.73 14.82
N PRO A 746 -10.58 4.27 15.83
CA PRO A 746 -10.76 3.58 17.14
C PRO A 746 -11.59 2.29 17.04
N GLU A 747 -12.35 2.08 15.94
CA GLU A 747 -13.13 0.87 15.71
C GLU A 747 -12.28 -0.31 15.23
N GLU A 748 -11.11 -0.05 14.61
CA GLU A 748 -10.24 -1.08 14.05
C GLU A 748 -9.03 -1.44 14.92
N SER A 749 -8.76 -0.70 15.99
CA SER A 749 -7.63 -0.97 16.89
C SER A 749 -7.99 -2.05 17.92
N PRO A 750 -7.04 -2.97 18.26
CA PRO A 750 -7.25 -3.91 19.37
C PRO A 750 -7.56 -3.17 20.67
N VAL A 751 -8.52 -3.67 21.44
CA VAL A 751 -8.93 -3.05 22.73
C VAL A 751 -8.37 -3.85 23.88
N ARG A 752 -8.27 -3.19 25.02
CA ARG A 752 -7.91 -3.82 26.29
C ARG A 752 -8.87 -4.95 26.60
N GLY A 753 -8.35 -6.18 26.73
CA GLY A 753 -9.15 -7.37 26.98
C GLY A 753 -9.42 -8.21 25.72
N ASP A 754 -8.97 -7.77 24.53
CA ASP A 754 -8.98 -8.62 23.35
C ASP A 754 -8.02 -9.80 23.49
N TRP A 755 -8.35 -10.89 22.82
CA TRP A 755 -7.55 -12.11 22.71
C TRP A 755 -7.06 -12.26 21.27
N ARG A 756 -5.94 -12.98 21.10
CA ARG A 756 -5.34 -13.23 19.80
C ARG A 756 -4.94 -14.68 19.65
N ALA A 757 -5.24 -15.24 18.47
CA ALA A 757 -4.63 -16.45 17.95
C ALA A 757 -3.74 -16.12 16.75
N LEU A 758 -2.55 -16.70 16.67
CA LEU A 758 -1.61 -16.56 15.56
C LEU A 758 -1.52 -17.88 14.82
N LEU A 759 -1.59 -17.80 13.49
CA LEU A 759 -1.40 -18.91 12.58
C LEU A 759 -0.13 -18.67 11.75
N PHE A 760 0.68 -19.73 11.58
CA PHE A 760 1.86 -19.71 10.70
C PHE A 760 1.71 -20.85 9.71
N PHE A 761 1.93 -20.58 8.44
CA PHE A 761 1.73 -21.55 7.35
C PHE A 761 2.65 -21.28 6.15
N SER A 762 3.00 -22.33 5.45
CA SER A 762 3.84 -22.23 4.25
C SER A 762 3.11 -21.53 3.09
N TYR A 763 3.84 -20.96 2.15
CA TYR A 763 3.25 -20.37 0.93
C TYR A 763 2.51 -21.40 0.08
N GLY A 764 2.91 -22.69 0.15
CA GLY A 764 2.27 -23.76 -0.63
C GLY A 764 0.82 -24.05 -0.25
N ILE A 765 0.46 -23.86 1.03
CA ILE A 765 -0.92 -24.06 1.52
C ILE A 765 -1.66 -22.74 1.76
N ALA A 766 -1.02 -21.62 1.50
CA ALA A 766 -1.51 -20.29 1.90
C ALA A 766 -2.88 -19.95 1.33
N GLN A 767 -3.13 -20.26 0.06
CA GLN A 767 -4.41 -19.98 -0.59
C GLN A 767 -5.57 -20.72 0.11
N GLN A 768 -5.38 -21.99 0.44
CA GLN A 768 -6.41 -22.79 1.13
C GLN A 768 -6.70 -22.22 2.52
N VAL A 769 -5.64 -21.84 3.25
CA VAL A 769 -5.76 -21.27 4.61
C VAL A 769 -6.47 -19.92 4.57
N THR A 770 -6.06 -18.99 3.71
CA THR A 770 -6.65 -17.64 3.67
C THR A 770 -8.07 -17.65 3.11
N HIS A 771 -8.36 -18.53 2.15
CA HIS A 771 -9.73 -18.74 1.66
C HIS A 771 -10.64 -19.22 2.78
N GLU A 772 -10.21 -20.22 3.58
CA GLU A 772 -11.01 -20.74 4.69
C GLU A 772 -11.15 -19.72 5.84
N LEU A 773 -10.13 -18.91 6.13
CA LEU A 773 -10.25 -17.80 7.07
C LEU A 773 -11.32 -16.80 6.62
N ARG A 774 -11.37 -16.50 5.32
CA ARG A 774 -12.40 -15.63 4.72
C ARG A 774 -13.79 -16.24 4.83
N ALA A 775 -13.93 -17.53 4.51
CA ALA A 775 -15.19 -18.27 4.63
C ALA A 775 -15.69 -18.34 6.08
N THR A 776 -14.79 -18.60 7.03
CA THR A 776 -15.10 -18.64 8.47
C THR A 776 -15.60 -17.27 8.96
N ARG A 777 -14.99 -16.15 8.55
CA ARG A 777 -15.50 -14.80 8.84
C ARG A 777 -16.92 -14.59 8.31
N ALA A 778 -17.18 -14.99 7.07
CA ALA A 778 -18.50 -14.87 6.47
C ALA A 778 -19.54 -15.73 7.22
N THR A 779 -19.18 -16.94 7.63
CA THR A 779 -20.03 -17.85 8.40
C THR A 779 -20.37 -17.26 9.76
N MET A 780 -19.41 -16.74 10.52
CA MET A 780 -19.67 -16.13 11.83
C MET A 780 -20.56 -14.89 11.70
N ALA A 781 -20.31 -14.05 10.70
CA ALA A 781 -21.11 -12.86 10.45
C ALA A 781 -22.56 -13.22 10.04
N ALA A 782 -22.76 -14.26 9.21
CA ALA A 782 -24.09 -14.73 8.82
C ALA A 782 -24.89 -15.33 10.00
N LEU A 783 -24.22 -16.05 10.87
CA LEU A 783 -24.84 -16.69 12.02
C LEU A 783 -25.05 -15.76 13.21
N LYS A 784 -24.58 -14.51 13.14
CA LYS A 784 -24.59 -13.53 14.26
C LYS A 784 -24.00 -14.14 15.55
N LYS A 785 -22.95 -14.95 15.40
CA LYS A 785 -22.31 -15.68 16.50
C LYS A 785 -21.27 -14.86 17.26
N THR A 786 -21.18 -13.57 17.05
CA THR A 786 -20.30 -12.70 17.83
C THR A 786 -20.96 -12.32 19.15
N VAL A 787 -20.27 -12.57 20.24
CA VAL A 787 -20.68 -12.20 21.60
C VAL A 787 -20.16 -10.82 21.96
N GLY A 788 -19.02 -10.43 21.38
CA GLY A 788 -18.43 -9.11 21.54
C GLY A 788 -19.15 -8.02 20.74
N GLU A 789 -18.97 -6.77 21.17
CA GLU A 789 -19.52 -5.60 20.48
C GLU A 789 -18.93 -5.39 19.09
N ARG A 790 -17.75 -5.98 18.82
CA ARG A 790 -17.01 -5.85 17.57
C ARG A 790 -16.79 -7.20 16.91
N PRO A 791 -16.80 -7.25 15.54
CA PRO A 791 -16.52 -8.49 14.83
C PRO A 791 -15.05 -8.91 14.99
N VAL A 792 -14.80 -10.21 14.89
CA VAL A 792 -13.44 -10.78 14.86
C VAL A 792 -12.66 -10.20 13.69
N GLN A 793 -11.48 -9.68 13.96
CA GLN A 793 -10.54 -9.19 12.96
C GLN A 793 -9.60 -10.31 12.54
N VAL A 794 -9.34 -10.39 11.23
CA VAL A 794 -8.32 -11.26 10.65
C VAL A 794 -7.33 -10.38 9.90
N ARG A 795 -6.05 -10.44 10.27
CA ARG A 795 -4.95 -9.73 9.61
C ARG A 795 -3.91 -10.73 9.12
N CYS A 796 -3.75 -10.81 7.80
CA CYS A 796 -2.73 -11.66 7.20
C CYS A 796 -1.46 -10.85 6.90
N ASP A 797 -0.29 -11.44 7.16
CA ASP A 797 1.05 -10.87 6.89
C ASP A 797 1.25 -9.45 7.47
N GLY A 798 0.57 -9.11 8.57
CA GLY A 798 0.71 -7.82 9.24
C GLY A 798 2.13 -7.61 9.77
N LEU A 799 2.72 -6.45 9.49
CA LEU A 799 4.06 -6.09 9.98
C LEU A 799 4.08 -5.89 11.50
N ASP A 800 2.93 -5.64 12.08
CA ASP A 800 2.69 -5.34 13.50
C ASP A 800 2.23 -6.57 14.30
N VAL A 801 2.16 -7.74 13.67
CA VAL A 801 1.61 -8.95 14.32
C VAL A 801 2.63 -9.64 15.22
N LEU A 802 3.94 -9.46 14.97
CA LEU A 802 5.04 -10.12 15.68
C LEU A 802 6.09 -9.16 16.19
#